data_1d0d830b9d58533a5cfad639ed9a2c19
#
_entry.id   1d0d830b9d58533a5cfad639ed9a2c19
#
_cell.length_a   1.000
_cell.length_b   1.000
_cell.length_c   1.000
_cell.angle_alpha   90.00
_cell.angle_beta   90.00
_cell.angle_gamma   90.00
#
_symmetry.space_group_name_H-M   'P 1'
#
loop_
_entity.id
_entity.type
_entity.pdbx_description
1 polymer ?
#
loop_
_entity_poly.entity_id
_entity_poly.type
_entity_poly.pdbx_seq_one_letter_code
_entity_poly.pdbx_strand_id
1 'polypeptide(L)'
;MKKTTKRVLAFLLASTFVFSAMTAGVFAIASYLNPNLGSSSTSTYMSVNSVDDFIDLIKTSGNAFANIDEPEKHNAANEDVAPTIIIPGISQSVSYLADENGNPAVNSNGEELSGGLLIIDSSTLPGILAGTVAGPLVTSLIMQADMGLSDAVYETVTQVFSIQASDKDGKAKENLKTITYEYPISQMSQDDRDYFYRMIPMKSVVDEIGGEDNLYFFTFPLISDPMITAAKLDKYIQMVKEQTGKDKVNIVTVSLGGTILTAYLELYKNTNYPDINKVLNVVSCLDGTDVMGDFYMRNFNIEDEFFFQEFLPMVMKEMNGYATLGHLINVALKIFPRSVIEAILTAAVDGILDTLMLNCPQFWAMIPKDRYDDVINKYSFIKNDPEYSRLYATIEKFQQARLNLKDNLIKLNKQGALVHNVCGYNLDYSAQDYCFFAAMKSSLTTNSDAIIDIDSTSLGATYAKAGEVLSEEYIATRDPKYISPDGSVDASTCLFPDNVWFFQGQHHEVGRNDVIIKLIAKLASNQINSTADMPDKFPQFNGNRNTRNITRWCFDDADRVFAEYAEDPTLYNAEDIEELRAVYEEAEVYLENTICEPTSAKALLERFEYALYRVGVGDAPADTSTDEALEIICKFVDETIYGVFGADGFSDLNDSKVVIDVPVTF
;
A
#
# COMPACT_ATOMS: atom_id res chain seq x y z
N MET A 1 -35.86 24.54 -14.87
CA MET A 1 -34.62 24.85 -14.12
C MET A 1 -33.91 25.97 -14.87
N LYS A 2 -33.61 27.07 -14.20
CA LYS A 2 -32.95 28.23 -14.83
C LYS A 2 -31.55 27.84 -15.30
N LYS A 3 -31.10 28.40 -16.45
CA LYS A 3 -29.79 28.16 -17.06
C LYS A 3 -28.62 28.22 -16.05
N THR A 4 -28.73 29.11 -15.05
CA THR A 4 -27.82 29.30 -13.94
C THR A 4 -27.71 28.08 -13.00
N THR A 5 -28.83 27.39 -12.73
CA THR A 5 -28.84 26.21 -11.82
C THR A 5 -28.17 25.00 -12.47
N LYS A 6 -28.32 24.83 -13.81
CA LYS A 6 -27.59 23.77 -14.54
C LYS A 6 -26.08 24.04 -14.61
N ARG A 7 -25.68 25.30 -14.71
CA ARG A 7 -24.28 25.73 -14.73
C ARG A 7 -23.61 25.53 -13.37
N VAL A 8 -24.31 25.89 -12.29
CA VAL A 8 -23.87 25.64 -10.91
C VAL A 8 -23.77 24.12 -10.64
N LEU A 9 -24.71 23.31 -11.15
CA LEU A 9 -24.69 21.86 -10.97
C LEU A 9 -23.57 21.20 -11.78
N ALA A 10 -23.34 21.59 -13.04
CA ALA A 10 -22.21 21.09 -13.85
C ALA A 10 -20.87 21.50 -13.24
N PHE A 11 -20.82 22.68 -12.64
CA PHE A 11 -19.65 23.20 -11.96
C PHE A 11 -19.40 22.52 -10.60
N LEU A 12 -20.46 22.23 -9.85
CA LEU A 12 -20.41 21.41 -8.62
C LEU A 12 -19.92 19.99 -8.91
N LEU A 13 -20.36 19.41 -10.04
CA LEU A 13 -19.87 18.10 -10.49
C LEU A 13 -18.37 18.15 -10.84
N ALA A 14 -17.90 19.16 -11.58
CA ALA A 14 -16.46 19.31 -11.86
C ALA A 14 -15.63 19.54 -10.58
N SER A 15 -16.17 20.26 -9.60
CA SER A 15 -15.54 20.48 -8.28
C SER A 15 -15.44 19.20 -7.46
N THR A 16 -16.51 18.43 -7.43
CA THR A 16 -16.56 17.11 -6.81
C THR A 16 -15.50 16.19 -7.44
N PHE A 17 -15.29 16.33 -8.75
CA PHE A 17 -14.33 15.57 -9.52
C PHE A 17 -12.87 15.85 -9.18
N VAL A 18 -12.44 17.11 -9.07
CA VAL A 18 -11.04 17.44 -8.70
C VAL A 18 -10.73 16.99 -7.27
N PHE A 19 -11.72 17.09 -6.39
CA PHE A 19 -11.54 16.67 -4.99
C PHE A 19 -11.59 15.15 -4.83
N SER A 20 -12.47 14.46 -5.56
CA SER A 20 -12.50 13.00 -5.60
C SER A 20 -11.17 12.42 -6.07
N ALA A 21 -10.41 13.12 -6.91
CA ALA A 21 -9.09 12.70 -7.34
C ALA A 21 -8.01 12.86 -6.27
N MET A 22 -8.09 13.94 -5.50
CA MET A 22 -7.15 14.12 -4.38
C MET A 22 -7.46 13.15 -3.24
N THR A 23 -8.76 12.89 -3.00
CA THR A 23 -9.20 11.83 -2.10
C THR A 23 -9.03 10.44 -2.73
N ALA A 24 -9.11 10.26 -4.05
CA ALA A 24 -8.86 8.98 -4.71
C ALA A 24 -7.38 8.58 -4.68
N GLY A 25 -6.41 9.51 -4.67
CA GLY A 25 -5.02 9.18 -4.34
C GLY A 25 -4.89 8.60 -2.92
N VAL A 26 -5.59 9.19 -1.95
CA VAL A 26 -5.70 8.65 -0.59
C VAL A 26 -6.56 7.37 -0.57
N PHE A 27 -7.59 7.29 -1.41
CA PHE A 27 -8.45 6.10 -1.55
C PHE A 27 -7.83 5.01 -2.41
N ALA A 28 -6.99 5.30 -3.39
CA ALA A 28 -6.21 4.30 -4.09
C ALA A 28 -5.24 3.61 -3.12
N ILE A 29 -4.63 4.37 -2.21
CA ILE A 29 -3.90 3.79 -1.08
C ILE A 29 -4.82 2.91 -0.22
N ALA A 30 -6.03 3.37 0.08
CA ALA A 30 -7.03 2.60 0.84
C ALA A 30 -7.54 1.39 0.07
N SER A 31 -7.76 1.50 -1.25
CA SER A 31 -8.26 0.42 -2.13
C SER A 31 -7.24 -0.67 -2.33
N TYR A 32 -6.00 -0.31 -2.47
CA TYR A 32 -4.92 -1.26 -2.62
C TYR A 32 -4.61 -1.96 -1.29
N LEU A 33 -4.64 -1.22 -0.23
CA LEU A 33 -4.50 -1.76 1.12
C LEU A 33 -5.80 -2.47 1.58
N ASN A 34 -6.89 -2.39 0.79
CA ASN A 34 -8.12 -3.17 0.96
C ASN A 34 -8.45 -3.93 -0.34
N PRO A 35 -7.87 -5.15 -0.53
CA PRO A 35 -8.07 -5.97 -1.75
C PRO A 35 -9.52 -6.39 -1.99
N ASN A 36 -10.47 -6.02 -1.13
CA ASN A 36 -11.90 -6.18 -1.40
C ASN A 36 -12.40 -5.27 -2.52
N LEU A 37 -11.65 -4.22 -2.88
CA LEU A 37 -11.99 -3.35 -4.01
C LEU A 37 -11.57 -3.94 -5.37
N GLY A 38 -10.73 -4.99 -5.39
CA GLY A 38 -10.18 -5.57 -6.61
C GLY A 38 -10.36 -7.07 -6.82
N SER A 39 -11.04 -7.80 -5.94
CA SER A 39 -11.13 -9.26 -6.04
C SER A 39 -12.54 -9.81 -6.10
N SER A 40 -13.38 -9.33 -7.03
CA SER A 40 -14.33 -10.25 -7.61
C SER A 40 -13.59 -10.97 -8.75
N SER A 41 -13.72 -12.29 -8.85
CA SER A 41 -13.24 -13.14 -9.95
C SER A 41 -13.99 -12.87 -11.28
N THR A 42 -14.51 -11.70 -11.43
CA THR A 42 -14.90 -10.96 -12.61
C THR A 42 -14.50 -9.54 -12.27
N SER A 43 -13.36 -9.09 -12.78
CA SER A 43 -12.91 -7.72 -12.69
C SER A 43 -13.91 -6.84 -13.45
N THR A 44 -14.98 -6.46 -12.77
CA THR A 44 -15.81 -5.36 -13.25
C THR A 44 -15.18 -4.12 -12.65
N TYR A 45 -14.29 -3.46 -13.40
CA TYR A 45 -13.96 -2.07 -13.11
C TYR A 45 -15.28 -1.31 -13.21
N MET A 46 -15.81 -0.91 -12.07
CA MET A 46 -16.93 0.01 -12.08
C MET A 46 -16.38 1.34 -12.61
N SER A 47 -16.77 1.69 -13.82
CA SER A 47 -16.54 3.04 -14.31
C SER A 47 -17.32 3.99 -13.40
N VAL A 48 -16.63 4.76 -12.57
CA VAL A 48 -17.25 5.79 -11.75
C VAL A 48 -17.56 6.97 -12.65
N ASN A 49 -18.76 6.99 -13.15
CA ASN A 49 -19.28 8.08 -14.01
C ASN A 49 -20.11 9.10 -13.23
N SER A 50 -20.28 8.89 -11.93
CA SER A 50 -21.08 9.75 -11.06
C SER A 50 -20.59 9.70 -9.60
N VAL A 51 -21.06 10.66 -8.78
CA VAL A 51 -20.85 10.64 -7.31
C VAL A 51 -21.47 9.38 -6.69
N ASP A 52 -22.60 8.92 -7.25
CA ASP A 52 -23.26 7.71 -6.76
C ASP A 52 -22.42 6.46 -7.02
N ASP A 53 -21.76 6.36 -8.20
CA ASP A 53 -20.83 5.25 -8.48
C ASP A 53 -19.62 5.27 -7.53
N PHE A 54 -19.11 6.47 -7.18
CA PHE A 54 -18.03 6.63 -6.22
C PHE A 54 -18.46 6.21 -4.81
N ILE A 55 -19.67 6.60 -4.40
CA ILE A 55 -20.26 6.19 -3.13
C ILE A 55 -20.48 4.67 -3.10
N ASP A 56 -20.91 4.06 -4.21
CA ASP A 56 -21.11 2.61 -4.31
C ASP A 56 -19.77 1.84 -4.29
N LEU A 57 -18.70 2.42 -4.82
CA LEU A 57 -17.35 1.86 -4.69
C LEU A 57 -16.90 1.84 -3.23
N ILE A 58 -17.14 2.92 -2.47
CA ILE A 58 -16.84 2.98 -1.03
C ILE A 58 -17.70 1.97 -0.25
N LYS A 59 -18.99 1.81 -0.61
CA LYS A 59 -19.91 0.86 0.04
C LYS A 59 -19.49 -0.59 -0.11
N THR A 60 -19.01 -0.99 -1.29
CA THR A 60 -18.60 -2.38 -1.54
C THR A 60 -17.36 -2.80 -0.77
N SER A 61 -16.57 -1.85 -0.26
CA SER A 61 -15.41 -2.13 0.58
C SER A 61 -15.75 -2.46 2.06
N GLY A 62 -16.96 -2.10 2.52
CA GLY A 62 -17.40 -2.28 3.92
C GLY A 62 -18.27 -3.51 4.22
N ASN A 63 -18.84 -4.17 3.20
CA ASN A 63 -19.89 -5.18 3.42
C ASN A 63 -19.41 -6.65 3.44
N ALA A 64 -18.16 -6.95 3.83
CA ALA A 64 -17.60 -8.30 3.78
C ALA A 64 -18.04 -9.25 4.93
N PHE A 65 -18.95 -8.85 5.81
CA PHE A 65 -19.13 -9.55 7.10
C PHE A 65 -20.55 -10.05 7.43
N ALA A 66 -21.42 -10.24 6.46
CA ALA A 66 -22.76 -10.77 6.73
C ALA A 66 -22.90 -12.20 6.20
N ASN A 67 -22.90 -13.17 7.08
CA ASN A 67 -23.48 -14.52 7.15
C ASN A 67 -22.47 -15.57 7.65
N ILE A 68 -22.84 -16.25 8.75
CA ILE A 68 -22.02 -17.23 9.46
C ILE A 68 -22.64 -18.61 9.28
N ASP A 69 -21.90 -19.55 8.68
CA ASP A 69 -22.17 -20.98 8.73
C ASP A 69 -21.07 -21.71 9.52
N GLU A 70 -21.41 -22.81 10.21
CA GLU A 70 -20.49 -23.51 11.13
C GLU A 70 -19.35 -24.23 10.39
N PRO A 71 -18.12 -24.27 11.00
CA PRO A 71 -16.93 -24.77 10.36
C PRO A 71 -16.85 -26.28 10.21
N GLU A 72 -16.34 -26.77 9.07
CA GLU A 72 -15.95 -28.17 8.87
C GLU A 72 -14.65 -28.50 9.64
N LYS A 73 -14.62 -29.70 10.29
CA LYS A 73 -13.45 -30.14 11.06
C LYS A 73 -12.37 -30.70 10.13
N HIS A 74 -11.20 -30.11 10.16
CA HIS A 74 -10.00 -30.61 9.53
C HIS A 74 -9.17 -31.51 10.46
N ASN A 75 -8.52 -32.54 9.90
CA ASN A 75 -7.75 -33.55 10.63
C ASN A 75 -6.42 -33.00 11.17
N ALA A 76 -6.02 -33.53 12.33
CA ALA A 76 -4.82 -33.18 13.04
C ALA A 76 -3.57 -33.16 12.17
N ALA A 77 -2.92 -32.01 12.17
CA ALA A 77 -1.68 -31.75 11.49
C ALA A 77 -0.45 -32.24 12.26
N ASN A 78 0.71 -32.13 11.63
CA ASN A 78 2.02 -32.53 12.11
C ASN A 78 2.30 -32.03 13.55
N GLU A 79 2.24 -32.94 14.53
CA GLU A 79 2.34 -32.61 15.96
C GLU A 79 3.69 -31.98 16.37
N ASP A 80 4.70 -32.02 15.47
CA ASP A 80 6.06 -31.54 15.79
C ASP A 80 6.31 -30.07 15.41
N VAL A 81 5.35 -29.38 14.77
CA VAL A 81 5.49 -27.96 14.37
C VAL A 81 4.96 -27.04 15.45
N ALA A 82 5.72 -26.01 15.81
CA ALA A 82 5.27 -24.97 16.72
C ALA A 82 4.13 -24.15 16.10
N PRO A 83 3.11 -23.75 16.88
CA PRO A 83 2.02 -22.93 16.36
C PRO A 83 2.54 -21.60 15.83
N THR A 84 1.94 -21.15 14.73
CA THR A 84 2.36 -19.96 14.01
C THR A 84 1.36 -18.83 14.22
N ILE A 85 1.83 -17.70 14.73
CA ILE A 85 1.06 -16.46 14.91
C ILE A 85 1.45 -15.49 13.81
N ILE A 86 0.48 -15.10 12.97
CA ILE A 86 0.66 -14.05 11.96
C ILE A 86 0.31 -12.70 12.60
N ILE A 87 1.25 -11.76 12.57
CA ILE A 87 1.05 -10.36 12.94
C ILE A 87 0.98 -9.57 11.63
N PRO A 88 -0.21 -9.10 11.24
CA PRO A 88 -0.46 -8.56 9.90
C PRO A 88 0.18 -7.19 9.65
N GLY A 89 0.19 -6.81 8.38
CA GLY A 89 0.53 -5.47 7.93
C GLY A 89 -0.63 -4.48 8.05
N ILE A 90 -0.39 -3.29 7.53
CA ILE A 90 -1.40 -2.24 7.43
C ILE A 90 -2.59 -2.75 6.60
N SER A 91 -3.79 -2.35 6.90
CA SER A 91 -5.06 -2.74 6.26
C SER A 91 -5.51 -4.20 6.42
N GLN A 92 -4.68 -5.08 6.94
CA GLN A 92 -5.03 -6.51 7.09
C GLN A 92 -5.82 -6.82 8.39
N SER A 93 -6.09 -5.80 9.22
CA SER A 93 -6.94 -5.89 10.41
C SER A 93 -8.16 -5.00 10.21
N VAL A 94 -9.36 -5.55 10.33
CA VAL A 94 -10.58 -4.76 10.19
C VAL A 94 -10.92 -4.08 11.51
N SER A 95 -11.05 -2.75 11.46
CA SER A 95 -11.54 -1.92 12.57
C SER A 95 -12.89 -1.33 12.24
N TYR A 96 -13.67 -0.99 13.25
CA TYR A 96 -14.98 -0.38 13.09
C TYR A 96 -15.24 0.65 14.18
N LEU A 97 -16.10 1.63 13.87
CA LEU A 97 -16.67 2.53 14.88
C LEU A 97 -17.76 1.78 15.62
N ALA A 98 -17.61 1.65 16.94
CA ALA A 98 -18.58 0.92 17.76
C ALA A 98 -19.69 1.84 18.27
N ASP A 99 -20.93 1.36 18.18
CA ASP A 99 -22.11 1.96 18.81
C ASP A 99 -22.08 1.81 20.36
N GLU A 100 -23.13 2.28 21.05
CA GLU A 100 -23.25 2.17 22.50
C GLU A 100 -23.32 0.71 22.99
N ASN A 101 -23.73 -0.23 22.14
CA ASN A 101 -23.82 -1.67 22.46
C ASN A 101 -22.54 -2.41 22.10
N GLY A 102 -21.59 -1.75 21.40
CA GLY A 102 -20.34 -2.31 20.97
C GLY A 102 -20.39 -2.99 19.61
N ASN A 103 -21.47 -2.85 18.85
CA ASN A 103 -21.61 -3.31 17.47
C ASN A 103 -21.09 -2.27 16.49
N PRO A 104 -20.80 -2.65 15.22
CA PRO A 104 -20.49 -1.65 14.20
C PRO A 104 -21.59 -0.60 14.07
N ALA A 105 -21.21 0.67 14.18
CA ALA A 105 -22.12 1.78 13.93
C ALA A 105 -22.46 1.85 12.43
N VAL A 106 -23.65 2.32 12.11
CA VAL A 106 -24.11 2.49 10.73
C VAL A 106 -24.30 3.97 10.42
N ASN A 107 -23.99 4.36 9.18
CA ASN A 107 -24.20 5.72 8.70
C ASN A 107 -25.69 5.98 8.32
N SER A 108 -25.99 7.17 7.83
CA SER A 108 -27.36 7.54 7.42
C SER A 108 -27.88 6.74 6.21
N ASN A 109 -27.01 6.07 5.46
CA ASN A 109 -27.37 5.18 4.37
C ASN A 109 -27.61 3.73 4.84
N GLY A 110 -27.37 3.43 6.11
CA GLY A 110 -27.47 2.08 6.68
C GLY A 110 -26.22 1.22 6.46
N GLU A 111 -25.06 1.82 6.16
CA GLU A 111 -23.80 1.14 5.94
C GLU A 111 -22.97 1.10 7.21
N GLU A 112 -22.28 -0.02 7.47
CA GLU A 112 -21.39 -0.15 8.61
C GLU A 112 -20.14 0.74 8.45
N LEU A 113 -19.79 1.46 9.51
CA LEU A 113 -18.58 2.27 9.59
C LEU A 113 -17.40 1.38 10.00
N SER A 114 -16.85 0.66 9.03
CA SER A 114 -15.74 -0.28 9.20
C SER A 114 -14.74 -0.19 8.05
N GLY A 115 -13.50 -0.64 8.29
CA GLY A 115 -12.46 -0.69 7.27
C GLY A 115 -11.13 -1.26 7.77
N GLY A 116 -10.32 -1.73 6.83
CA GLY A 116 -8.97 -2.22 7.13
C GLY A 116 -7.97 -1.08 7.38
N LEU A 117 -7.99 -0.05 6.54
CA LEU A 117 -7.12 1.12 6.67
C LEU A 117 -7.87 2.34 7.17
N LEU A 118 -8.94 2.73 6.47
CA LEU A 118 -9.72 3.94 6.74
C LEU A 118 -11.18 3.59 6.99
N ILE A 119 -11.79 4.32 7.93
CA ILE A 119 -13.22 4.28 8.22
C ILE A 119 -13.78 5.62 7.79
N ILE A 120 -14.57 5.62 6.73
CA ILE A 120 -15.10 6.84 6.12
C ILE A 120 -16.62 6.78 6.12
N ASP A 121 -17.25 7.85 6.59
CA ASP A 121 -18.68 8.04 6.45
C ASP A 121 -19.02 8.59 5.07
N SER A 122 -19.30 7.68 4.14
CA SER A 122 -19.66 8.01 2.76
C SER A 122 -20.88 8.93 2.66
N SER A 123 -21.79 8.86 3.63
CA SER A 123 -23.03 9.64 3.62
C SER A 123 -22.82 11.15 3.80
N THR A 124 -21.68 11.56 4.41
CA THR A 124 -21.34 12.96 4.64
C THR A 124 -20.58 13.61 3.49
N LEU A 125 -19.92 12.82 2.64
CA LEU A 125 -19.04 13.31 1.57
C LEU A 125 -19.70 14.30 0.60
N PRO A 126 -20.92 14.05 0.06
CA PRO A 126 -21.54 15.00 -0.86
C PRO A 126 -21.79 16.37 -0.23
N GLY A 127 -22.17 16.39 1.06
CA GLY A 127 -22.41 17.63 1.81
C GLY A 127 -21.13 18.41 2.04
N ILE A 128 -20.05 17.74 2.43
CA ILE A 128 -18.73 18.34 2.64
C ILE A 128 -18.21 18.94 1.33
N LEU A 129 -18.24 18.20 0.24
CA LEU A 129 -17.72 18.63 -1.05
C LEU A 129 -18.52 19.84 -1.58
N ALA A 130 -19.83 19.78 -1.54
CA ALA A 130 -20.67 20.88 -2.01
C ALA A 130 -20.59 22.14 -1.15
N GLY A 131 -20.43 21.98 0.17
CA GLY A 131 -20.39 23.09 1.12
C GLY A 131 -19.04 23.76 1.23
N THR A 132 -17.96 22.98 1.24
CA THR A 132 -16.62 23.47 1.58
C THR A 132 -15.77 23.74 0.34
N VAL A 133 -15.76 22.85 -0.66
CA VAL A 133 -14.79 22.89 -1.77
C VAL A 133 -15.28 23.65 -2.99
N ALA A 134 -16.57 23.54 -3.33
CA ALA A 134 -17.09 24.00 -4.61
C ALA A 134 -16.86 25.51 -4.86
N GLY A 135 -17.10 26.36 -3.87
CA GLY A 135 -16.94 27.82 -4.00
C GLY A 135 -15.46 28.24 -4.19
N PRO A 136 -14.55 27.83 -3.27
CA PRO A 136 -13.12 28.11 -3.39
C PRO A 136 -12.50 27.59 -4.69
N LEU A 137 -12.88 26.39 -5.16
CA LEU A 137 -12.38 25.85 -6.42
C LEU A 137 -12.74 26.72 -7.62
N VAL A 138 -14.03 27.15 -7.71
CA VAL A 138 -14.48 28.06 -8.77
C VAL A 138 -13.66 29.32 -8.79
N THR A 139 -13.53 29.93 -7.62
CA THR A 139 -12.85 31.21 -7.49
C THR A 139 -11.37 31.06 -7.84
N SER A 140 -10.73 29.99 -7.36
CA SER A 140 -9.33 29.72 -7.66
C SER A 140 -9.05 29.47 -9.14
N LEU A 141 -9.95 28.75 -9.84
CA LEU A 141 -9.87 28.54 -11.29
C LEU A 141 -9.97 29.85 -12.07
N ILE A 142 -10.91 30.73 -11.69
CA ILE A 142 -11.08 32.03 -12.35
C ILE A 142 -9.89 32.95 -12.10
N MET A 143 -9.43 33.00 -10.86
CA MET A 143 -8.38 33.92 -10.43
C MET A 143 -6.96 33.41 -10.70
N GLN A 144 -6.82 32.14 -11.09
CA GLN A 144 -5.51 31.47 -11.25
C GLN A 144 -4.61 31.63 -10.01
N ALA A 145 -5.22 31.60 -8.83
CA ALA A 145 -4.60 31.77 -7.54
C ALA A 145 -5.35 30.95 -6.49
N ASP A 146 -4.70 30.62 -5.39
CA ASP A 146 -5.39 30.01 -4.25
C ASP A 146 -6.32 31.03 -3.60
N MET A 147 -7.60 30.82 -3.77
CA MET A 147 -8.68 31.64 -3.22
C MET A 147 -9.40 30.94 -2.08
N GLY A 148 -8.65 30.29 -1.18
CA GLY A 148 -9.14 29.49 -0.07
C GLY A 148 -9.38 28.02 -0.45
N LEU A 149 -8.86 27.57 -1.60
CA LEU A 149 -9.00 26.18 -2.02
C LEU A 149 -8.14 25.25 -1.15
N SER A 150 -6.92 25.64 -0.81
CA SER A 150 -6.08 24.89 0.12
C SER A 150 -6.72 24.75 1.51
N ASP A 151 -7.29 25.84 2.06
CA ASP A 151 -8.02 25.77 3.33
C ASP A 151 -9.20 24.81 3.25
N ALA A 152 -9.96 24.87 2.16
CA ALA A 152 -11.10 23.97 1.93
C ALA A 152 -10.68 22.49 1.82
N VAL A 153 -9.54 22.21 1.19
CA VAL A 153 -8.96 20.89 1.10
C VAL A 153 -8.53 20.39 2.48
N TYR A 154 -7.80 21.19 3.25
CA TYR A 154 -7.40 20.86 4.61
C TYR A 154 -8.62 20.53 5.49
N GLU A 155 -9.64 21.40 5.50
CA GLU A 155 -10.86 21.20 6.27
C GLU A 155 -11.57 19.90 5.87
N THR A 156 -11.67 19.62 4.58
CA THR A 156 -12.32 18.39 4.10
C THR A 156 -11.56 17.14 4.50
N VAL A 157 -10.25 17.11 4.31
CA VAL A 157 -9.40 15.99 4.73
C VAL A 157 -9.56 15.72 6.22
N THR A 158 -9.54 16.80 7.03
CA THR A 158 -9.73 16.73 8.48
C THR A 158 -11.10 16.14 8.85
N GLN A 159 -12.17 16.54 8.15
CA GLN A 159 -13.51 16.01 8.39
C GLN A 159 -13.63 14.53 7.99
N VAL A 160 -13.12 14.16 6.81
CA VAL A 160 -13.18 12.79 6.27
C VAL A 160 -12.49 11.79 7.18
N PHE A 161 -11.34 12.14 7.75
CA PHE A 161 -10.56 11.26 8.60
C PHE A 161 -10.84 11.40 10.10
N SER A 162 -11.80 12.24 10.48
CA SER A 162 -12.10 12.56 11.88
C SER A 162 -12.47 11.34 12.76
N ILE A 163 -13.11 10.32 12.18
CA ILE A 163 -13.48 9.07 12.88
C ILE A 163 -12.24 8.37 13.47
N GLN A 164 -11.10 8.44 12.77
CA GLN A 164 -9.87 7.79 13.20
C GLN A 164 -8.87 8.75 13.87
N ALA A 165 -9.29 9.94 14.21
CA ALA A 165 -8.45 10.91 14.89
C ALA A 165 -8.05 10.45 16.30
N SER A 166 -6.82 10.78 16.69
CA SER A 166 -6.31 10.58 18.06
C SER A 166 -6.30 11.91 18.84
N ASP A 167 -6.39 11.79 20.16
CA ASP A 167 -6.23 12.92 21.07
C ASP A 167 -4.74 13.19 21.40
N LYS A 168 -4.47 14.23 22.18
CA LYS A 168 -3.12 14.62 22.60
C LYS A 168 -2.43 13.58 23.51
N ASP A 169 -3.17 12.62 24.05
CA ASP A 169 -2.63 11.49 24.79
C ASP A 169 -2.25 10.30 23.90
N GLY A 170 -2.52 10.37 22.58
CA GLY A 170 -2.30 9.28 21.63
C GLY A 170 -3.40 8.22 21.61
N LYS A 171 -4.57 8.55 22.14
CA LYS A 171 -5.74 7.62 22.15
C LYS A 171 -6.70 7.99 21.04
N ALA A 172 -7.36 6.99 20.45
CA ALA A 172 -8.47 7.24 19.53
C ALA A 172 -9.53 8.11 20.21
N LYS A 173 -10.02 9.14 19.50
CA LYS A 173 -11.09 10.02 20.01
C LYS A 173 -12.44 9.31 20.03
N GLU A 174 -12.65 8.45 19.03
CA GLU A 174 -13.87 7.70 18.87
C GLU A 174 -13.73 6.28 19.43
N ASN A 175 -14.86 5.61 19.64
CA ASN A 175 -14.89 4.24 20.16
C ASN A 175 -14.55 3.22 19.06
N LEU A 176 -13.29 3.21 18.63
CA LEU A 176 -12.79 2.28 17.61
C LEU A 176 -12.53 0.90 18.23
N LYS A 177 -13.00 -0.13 17.56
CA LYS A 177 -12.71 -1.53 17.87
C LYS A 177 -12.15 -2.23 16.66
N THR A 178 -11.45 -3.36 16.88
CA THR A 178 -10.88 -4.22 15.84
C THR A 178 -11.44 -5.62 16.03
N ILE A 179 -11.77 -6.30 14.93
CA ILE A 179 -12.15 -7.70 14.94
C ILE A 179 -10.94 -8.51 15.38
N THR A 180 -11.09 -9.33 16.41
CA THR A 180 -10.01 -10.14 16.99
C THR A 180 -10.42 -11.61 17.03
N TYR A 181 -9.44 -12.49 16.85
CA TYR A 181 -9.63 -13.93 16.78
C TYR A 181 -8.83 -14.60 17.90
N GLU A 182 -9.49 -14.96 19.01
CA GLU A 182 -8.87 -15.64 20.18
C GLU A 182 -8.89 -17.17 20.02
N TYR A 183 -8.76 -17.66 18.79
CA TYR A 183 -8.83 -19.07 18.39
C TYR A 183 -8.08 -19.27 17.07
N PRO A 184 -7.73 -20.53 16.70
CA PRO A 184 -7.05 -20.81 15.44
C PRO A 184 -7.95 -20.58 14.21
N ILE A 185 -7.31 -20.49 13.03
CA ILE A 185 -7.99 -20.25 11.75
C ILE A 185 -9.09 -21.28 11.47
N SER A 186 -8.89 -22.54 11.90
CA SER A 186 -9.89 -23.62 11.75
C SER A 186 -11.24 -23.33 12.42
N GLN A 187 -11.26 -22.46 13.43
CA GLN A 187 -12.48 -22.08 14.18
C GLN A 187 -13.10 -20.76 13.71
N MET A 188 -12.52 -20.12 12.70
CA MET A 188 -13.12 -18.94 12.07
C MET A 188 -14.38 -19.32 11.30
N SER A 189 -15.30 -18.37 11.17
CA SER A 189 -16.39 -18.48 10.19
C SER A 189 -15.82 -18.64 8.78
N GLN A 190 -16.63 -19.13 7.83
CA GLN A 190 -16.15 -19.26 6.44
C GLN A 190 -15.73 -17.92 5.87
N ASP A 191 -16.50 -16.85 6.12
CA ASP A 191 -16.22 -15.51 5.62
C ASP A 191 -14.92 -14.94 6.20
N ASP A 192 -14.69 -15.11 7.53
CA ASP A 192 -13.44 -14.68 8.18
C ASP A 192 -12.24 -15.47 7.66
N ARG A 193 -12.40 -16.77 7.40
CA ARG A 193 -11.35 -17.62 6.86
C ARG A 193 -11.02 -17.25 5.42
N ASP A 194 -12.03 -16.96 4.61
CA ASP A 194 -11.85 -16.49 3.24
C ASP A 194 -11.19 -15.10 3.24
N TYR A 195 -11.58 -14.23 4.18
CA TYR A 195 -10.88 -12.96 4.39
C TYR A 195 -9.41 -13.19 4.77
N PHE A 196 -9.15 -14.04 5.77
CA PHE A 196 -7.79 -14.37 6.18
C PHE A 196 -6.93 -14.85 4.99
N TYR A 197 -7.40 -15.85 4.24
CA TYR A 197 -6.62 -16.39 3.12
C TYR A 197 -6.47 -15.44 1.93
N ARG A 198 -7.35 -14.49 1.79
CA ARG A 198 -7.19 -13.41 0.83
C ARG A 198 -6.08 -12.45 1.25
N MET A 199 -5.98 -12.13 2.55
CA MET A 199 -4.93 -11.24 3.09
C MET A 199 -3.58 -11.94 3.27
N ILE A 200 -3.62 -13.21 3.64
CA ILE A 200 -2.46 -14.05 3.96
C ILE A 200 -2.60 -15.36 3.16
N PRO A 201 -2.20 -15.41 1.90
CA PRO A 201 -2.54 -16.51 0.97
C PRO A 201 -1.71 -17.78 1.22
N MET A 202 -1.76 -18.31 2.44
CA MET A 202 -1.05 -19.52 2.87
C MET A 202 -1.86 -20.81 2.72
N LYS A 203 -3.04 -20.77 2.11
CA LYS A 203 -3.95 -21.93 2.01
C LYS A 203 -3.29 -23.16 1.40
N SER A 204 -2.47 -22.97 0.35
CA SER A 204 -1.79 -24.08 -0.34
C SER A 204 -0.67 -24.74 0.47
N VAL A 205 -0.21 -24.11 1.54
CA VAL A 205 0.92 -24.57 2.36
C VAL A 205 0.57 -24.76 3.83
N VAL A 206 -0.71 -24.60 4.19
CA VAL A 206 -1.15 -24.63 5.59
C VAL A 206 -0.84 -25.97 6.28
N ASP A 207 -0.92 -27.08 5.55
CA ASP A 207 -0.60 -28.42 6.08
C ASP A 207 0.88 -28.55 6.47
N GLU A 208 1.78 -27.84 5.80
CA GLU A 208 3.22 -27.85 6.13
C GLU A 208 3.53 -27.18 7.48
N ILE A 209 2.71 -26.19 7.87
CA ILE A 209 2.87 -25.47 9.13
C ILE A 209 2.03 -26.04 10.27
N GLY A 210 1.45 -27.22 10.08
CA GLY A 210 0.70 -27.91 11.11
C GLY A 210 -0.81 -27.79 10.97
N GLY A 211 -1.33 -27.30 9.84
CA GLY A 211 -2.76 -27.14 9.55
C GLY A 211 -3.36 -25.88 10.15
N GLU A 212 -4.65 -25.68 9.86
CA GLU A 212 -5.41 -24.52 10.34
C GLU A 212 -5.54 -24.47 11.87
N ASP A 213 -5.52 -25.61 12.55
CA ASP A 213 -5.53 -25.66 14.03
C ASP A 213 -4.25 -25.12 14.67
N ASN A 214 -3.17 -25.00 13.89
CA ASN A 214 -1.86 -24.53 14.33
C ASN A 214 -1.52 -23.12 13.83
N LEU A 215 -2.47 -22.47 13.15
CA LEU A 215 -2.32 -21.13 12.55
C LEU A 215 -3.23 -20.14 13.24
N TYR A 216 -2.68 -19.00 13.66
CA TYR A 216 -3.34 -17.96 14.44
C TYR A 216 -3.15 -16.59 13.81
N PHE A 217 -4.14 -15.72 13.89
CA PHE A 217 -4.15 -14.38 13.32
C PHE A 217 -4.30 -13.32 14.39
N PHE A 218 -3.22 -12.62 14.72
CA PHE A 218 -3.20 -11.56 15.72
C PHE A 218 -3.49 -10.22 15.08
N THR A 219 -4.75 -9.82 15.02
CA THR A 219 -5.18 -8.52 14.50
C THR A 219 -5.05 -7.41 15.52
N PHE A 220 -4.81 -6.20 15.07
CA PHE A 220 -4.69 -5.01 15.92
C PHE A 220 -5.10 -3.73 15.16
N PRO A 221 -5.58 -2.69 15.88
CA PRO A 221 -5.98 -1.43 15.24
C PRO A 221 -4.77 -0.65 14.71
N LEU A 222 -4.92 -0.04 13.52
CA LEU A 222 -3.94 0.91 13.00
C LEU A 222 -3.79 2.12 13.96
N ILE A 223 -4.91 2.65 14.44
CA ILE A 223 -4.90 3.77 15.40
C ILE A 223 -4.65 3.20 16.80
N SER A 224 -3.39 3.06 17.14
CA SER A 224 -2.96 2.38 18.37
C SER A 224 -1.62 2.87 18.92
N ASP A 225 -1.32 2.39 20.11
CA ASP A 225 0.01 2.44 20.72
C ASP A 225 0.69 1.08 20.52
N PRO A 226 1.81 0.97 19.79
CA PRO A 226 2.50 -0.28 19.54
C PRO A 226 2.98 -0.96 20.82
N MET A 227 3.29 -0.20 21.88
CA MET A 227 3.71 -0.76 23.15
C MET A 227 2.54 -1.46 23.86
N ILE A 228 1.32 -0.88 23.79
CA ILE A 228 0.10 -1.51 24.32
C ILE A 228 -0.25 -2.74 23.48
N THR A 229 -0.15 -2.65 22.17
CA THR A 229 -0.42 -3.77 21.26
C THR A 229 0.55 -4.94 21.52
N ALA A 230 1.83 -4.64 21.75
CA ALA A 230 2.83 -5.65 22.11
C ALA A 230 2.52 -6.35 23.46
N ALA A 231 1.98 -5.63 24.44
CA ALA A 231 1.54 -6.26 25.67
C ALA A 231 0.29 -7.16 25.48
N LYS A 232 -0.56 -6.86 24.51
CA LYS A 232 -1.66 -7.75 24.09
C LYS A 232 -1.13 -8.99 23.36
N LEU A 233 -0.09 -8.82 22.52
CA LEU A 233 0.59 -9.94 21.84
C LEU A 233 1.13 -10.96 22.85
N ASP A 234 1.73 -10.52 23.96
CA ASP A 234 2.21 -11.43 24.99
C ASP A 234 1.07 -12.33 25.56
N LYS A 235 -0.06 -11.71 25.88
CA LYS A 235 -1.24 -12.46 26.34
C LYS A 235 -1.75 -13.43 25.28
N TYR A 236 -1.71 -13.01 24.01
CA TYR A 236 -2.10 -13.84 22.88
C TYR A 236 -1.16 -15.04 22.73
N ILE A 237 0.14 -14.85 22.87
CA ILE A 237 1.14 -15.93 22.87
C ILE A 237 0.82 -16.95 23.98
N GLN A 238 0.54 -16.49 25.21
CA GLN A 238 0.19 -17.40 26.30
C GLN A 238 -1.10 -18.18 26.02
N MET A 239 -2.13 -17.52 25.44
CA MET A 239 -3.37 -18.17 25.01
C MET A 239 -3.11 -19.26 23.95
N VAL A 240 -2.29 -18.96 22.92
CA VAL A 240 -1.95 -19.94 21.87
C VAL A 240 -1.21 -21.14 22.47
N LYS A 241 -0.27 -20.91 23.38
CA LYS A 241 0.44 -21.99 24.10
C LYS A 241 -0.51 -22.86 24.91
N GLU A 242 -1.49 -22.25 25.60
CA GLU A 242 -2.48 -22.97 26.40
C GLU A 242 -3.41 -23.82 25.50
N GLN A 243 -3.88 -23.25 24.37
CA GLN A 243 -4.77 -23.95 23.44
C GLN A 243 -4.09 -25.11 22.72
N THR A 244 -2.82 -24.95 22.35
CA THR A 244 -2.06 -25.96 21.59
C THR A 244 -1.28 -26.94 22.47
N GLY A 245 -1.08 -26.61 23.74
CA GLY A 245 -0.21 -27.38 24.64
C GLY A 245 1.27 -27.32 24.29
N LYS A 246 1.68 -26.37 23.42
CA LYS A 246 3.08 -26.19 23.03
C LYS A 246 3.78 -25.17 23.91
N ASP A 247 5.09 -25.37 24.13
CA ASP A 247 5.89 -24.47 24.97
C ASP A 247 6.29 -23.17 24.26
N LYS A 248 6.36 -23.18 22.91
CA LYS A 248 6.85 -22.07 22.08
C LYS A 248 5.98 -21.85 20.84
N VAL A 249 6.04 -20.63 20.32
CA VAL A 249 5.33 -20.22 19.10
C VAL A 249 6.31 -19.72 18.04
N ASN A 250 5.93 -19.80 16.76
CA ASN A 250 6.54 -19.04 15.68
C ASN A 250 5.79 -17.70 15.56
N ILE A 251 6.53 -16.63 15.33
CA ILE A 251 5.96 -15.32 15.03
C ILE A 251 6.31 -14.97 13.58
N VAL A 252 5.31 -14.71 12.77
CA VAL A 252 5.46 -14.18 11.42
C VAL A 252 4.95 -12.75 11.42
N THR A 253 5.83 -11.79 11.18
CA THR A 253 5.45 -10.38 11.04
C THR A 253 5.37 -10.03 9.57
N VAL A 254 4.33 -9.31 9.18
CA VAL A 254 4.18 -8.76 7.84
C VAL A 254 4.17 -7.24 7.93
N SER A 255 5.00 -6.56 7.14
CA SER A 255 4.93 -5.10 7.02
C SER A 255 4.89 -4.37 8.38
N LEU A 256 3.80 -3.65 8.65
CA LEU A 256 3.54 -2.94 9.92
C LEU A 256 3.69 -3.83 11.17
N GLY A 257 3.44 -5.13 11.05
CA GLY A 257 3.62 -6.09 12.14
C GLY A 257 5.03 -6.10 12.75
N GLY A 258 6.04 -5.67 11.98
CA GLY A 258 7.42 -5.49 12.46
C GLY A 258 7.53 -4.48 13.60
N THR A 259 6.70 -3.42 13.62
CA THR A 259 6.67 -2.45 14.73
C THR A 259 6.18 -3.07 16.02
N ILE A 260 5.22 -3.99 15.95
CA ILE A 260 4.67 -4.69 17.12
C ILE A 260 5.71 -5.66 17.69
N LEU A 261 6.44 -6.37 16.82
CA LEU A 261 7.57 -7.20 17.24
C LEU A 261 8.64 -6.36 17.92
N THR A 262 9.04 -5.23 17.36
CA THR A 262 10.03 -4.31 17.93
C THR A 262 9.63 -3.89 19.33
N ALA A 263 8.38 -3.50 19.53
CA ALA A 263 7.83 -3.13 20.83
C ALA A 263 7.80 -4.32 21.80
N TYR A 264 7.41 -5.52 21.33
CA TYR A 264 7.38 -6.75 22.13
C TYR A 264 8.78 -7.11 22.66
N LEU A 265 9.77 -7.10 21.79
CA LEU A 265 11.15 -7.42 22.17
C LEU A 265 11.70 -6.44 23.21
N GLU A 266 11.36 -5.18 23.15
CA GLU A 266 11.76 -4.20 24.17
C GLU A 266 11.04 -4.41 25.50
N LEU A 267 9.73 -4.65 25.50
CA LEU A 267 8.95 -4.86 26.72
C LEU A 267 9.43 -6.11 27.49
N TYR A 268 9.74 -7.17 26.77
CA TYR A 268 10.07 -8.48 27.36
C TYR A 268 11.56 -8.82 27.30
N LYS A 269 12.45 -7.84 27.05
CA LYS A 269 13.88 -8.04 26.94
C LYS A 269 14.54 -8.70 28.18
N ASN A 270 13.92 -8.60 29.34
CA ASN A 270 14.43 -9.20 30.59
C ASN A 270 13.95 -10.64 30.82
N THR A 271 13.03 -11.16 30.02
CA THR A 271 12.53 -12.54 30.15
C THR A 271 13.36 -13.57 29.38
N ASN A 272 14.26 -13.14 28.51
CA ASN A 272 14.97 -13.97 27.54
C ASN A 272 14.07 -14.68 26.51
N TYR A 273 12.84 -14.19 26.31
CA TYR A 273 11.90 -14.66 25.27
C TYR A 273 11.66 -16.19 25.26
N PRO A 274 11.30 -16.82 26.38
CA PRO A 274 11.23 -18.28 26.50
C PRO A 274 10.17 -18.89 25.60
N ASP A 275 9.19 -18.10 25.19
CA ASP A 275 8.00 -18.53 24.45
C ASP A 275 8.18 -18.52 22.91
N ILE A 276 9.31 -18.00 22.42
CA ILE A 276 9.54 -17.82 20.99
C ILE A 276 10.40 -18.95 20.44
N ASN A 277 9.92 -19.62 19.39
CA ASN A 277 10.66 -20.62 18.62
C ASN A 277 11.39 -19.98 17.44
N LYS A 278 10.66 -19.22 16.61
CA LYS A 278 11.20 -18.50 15.45
C LYS A 278 10.51 -17.15 15.27
N VAL A 279 11.23 -16.25 14.63
CA VAL A 279 10.70 -15.00 14.09
C VAL A 279 10.96 -14.97 12.59
N LEU A 280 9.90 -14.82 11.80
CA LEU A 280 9.94 -14.68 10.35
C LEU A 280 9.43 -13.28 10.01
N ASN A 281 10.34 -12.40 9.61
CA ASN A 281 10.02 -11.04 9.19
C ASN A 281 9.81 -11.02 7.68
N VAL A 282 8.60 -10.77 7.24
CA VAL A 282 8.22 -10.76 5.83
C VAL A 282 7.94 -9.33 5.43
N VAL A 283 8.81 -8.73 4.65
CA VAL A 283 8.79 -7.30 4.27
C VAL A 283 8.47 -6.38 5.44
N SER A 284 9.02 -6.70 6.60
CA SER A 284 8.61 -6.09 7.88
C SER A 284 9.23 -4.72 8.10
N CYS A 285 8.44 -3.80 8.62
CA CYS A 285 8.85 -2.45 9.00
C CYS A 285 9.61 -2.50 10.34
N LEU A 286 10.90 -2.84 10.28
CA LEU A 286 11.73 -3.03 11.47
C LEU A 286 12.45 -1.76 11.91
N ASP A 287 12.82 -0.90 10.95
CA ASP A 287 13.44 0.41 11.22
C ASP A 287 12.68 1.57 10.55
N GLY A 288 11.38 1.42 10.35
CA GLY A 288 10.57 2.42 9.67
C GLY A 288 10.68 2.35 8.14
N THR A 289 10.22 3.41 7.48
CA THR A 289 10.37 3.64 6.04
C THR A 289 10.58 5.12 5.77
N ASP A 290 11.45 5.45 4.84
CA ASP A 290 11.76 6.84 4.46
C ASP A 290 10.56 7.60 3.90
N VAL A 291 9.58 6.89 3.31
CA VAL A 291 8.27 7.46 2.95
C VAL A 291 7.65 8.21 4.12
N MET A 292 7.65 7.58 5.31
CA MET A 292 7.07 8.21 6.50
C MET A 292 7.88 9.39 6.98
N GLY A 293 9.22 9.31 6.93
CA GLY A 293 10.09 10.44 7.23
C GLY A 293 9.82 11.63 6.33
N ASP A 294 9.74 11.41 5.03
CA ASP A 294 9.45 12.46 4.06
C ASP A 294 8.03 13.02 4.21
N PHE A 295 7.05 12.18 4.50
CA PHE A 295 5.68 12.62 4.72
C PHE A 295 5.58 13.60 5.90
N TYR A 296 6.14 13.25 7.04
CA TYR A 296 6.19 14.15 8.20
C TYR A 296 6.98 15.43 7.92
N MET A 297 8.05 15.34 7.15
CA MET A 297 8.88 16.49 6.78
C MET A 297 8.31 17.31 5.62
N ARG A 298 7.31 16.81 4.90
CA ARG A 298 6.76 17.37 3.66
C ARG A 298 7.83 17.49 2.57
N ASN A 299 8.69 16.48 2.49
CA ASN A 299 9.75 16.42 1.47
C ASN A 299 9.21 15.79 0.19
N PHE A 300 8.56 16.61 -0.64
CA PHE A 300 8.04 16.16 -1.92
C PHE A 300 9.04 16.41 -3.04
N ASN A 301 9.04 15.50 -4.02
CA ASN A 301 9.64 15.73 -5.32
C ASN A 301 8.55 16.30 -6.25
N ILE A 302 8.61 17.61 -6.48
CA ILE A 302 7.65 18.34 -7.32
C ILE A 302 8.34 19.07 -8.46
N GLU A 303 9.50 18.56 -8.91
CA GLU A 303 10.15 19.06 -10.10
C GLU A 303 9.26 18.85 -11.34
N ASP A 304 9.29 19.81 -12.27
CA ASP A 304 8.37 19.84 -13.41
C ASP A 304 8.46 18.57 -14.26
N GLU A 305 9.66 18.02 -14.45
CA GLU A 305 9.87 16.81 -15.22
C GLU A 305 9.19 15.62 -14.56
N PHE A 306 9.46 15.38 -13.29
CA PHE A 306 8.81 14.31 -12.54
C PHE A 306 7.29 14.52 -12.45
N PHE A 307 6.86 15.74 -12.12
CA PHE A 307 5.44 16.03 -11.91
C PHE A 307 4.60 15.77 -13.17
N PHE A 308 5.06 16.22 -14.34
CA PHE A 308 4.30 16.09 -15.58
C PHE A 308 4.54 14.78 -16.34
N GLN A 309 5.71 14.18 -16.22
CA GLN A 309 6.06 12.95 -16.95
C GLN A 309 5.78 11.67 -16.17
N GLU A 310 5.81 11.71 -14.85
CA GLU A 310 5.64 10.52 -14.00
C GLU A 310 4.44 10.63 -13.05
N PHE A 311 4.41 11.65 -12.19
CA PHE A 311 3.37 11.78 -11.16
C PHE A 311 1.95 11.89 -11.73
N LEU A 312 1.74 12.78 -12.70
CA LEU A 312 0.42 12.92 -13.33
C LEU A 312 -0.04 11.68 -14.08
N PRO A 313 0.80 11.02 -14.90
CA PRO A 313 0.44 9.74 -15.49
C PRO A 313 0.11 8.67 -14.46
N MET A 314 0.80 8.61 -13.32
CA MET A 314 0.48 7.68 -12.24
C MET A 314 -0.87 7.99 -11.59
N VAL A 315 -1.14 9.27 -11.28
CA VAL A 315 -2.47 9.70 -10.80
C VAL A 315 -3.56 9.30 -11.79
N MET A 316 -3.31 9.49 -13.07
CA MET A 316 -4.23 9.11 -14.16
C MET A 316 -4.44 7.59 -14.21
N LYS A 317 -3.40 6.80 -13.99
CA LYS A 317 -3.47 5.34 -13.96
C LYS A 317 -4.23 4.83 -12.74
N GLU A 318 -3.97 5.37 -11.55
CA GLU A 318 -4.73 5.06 -10.34
C GLU A 318 -6.22 5.37 -10.50
N MET A 319 -6.53 6.34 -11.35
CA MET A 319 -7.90 6.75 -11.66
C MET A 319 -8.46 6.08 -12.93
N ASN A 320 -7.86 5.03 -13.40
CA ASN A 320 -8.22 4.38 -14.67
C ASN A 320 -9.66 3.84 -14.70
N GLY A 321 -10.22 3.43 -13.56
CA GLY A 321 -11.66 3.18 -13.41
C GLY A 321 -12.53 4.43 -13.51
N TYR A 322 -11.91 5.61 -13.60
CA TYR A 322 -12.51 6.95 -13.55
C TYR A 322 -12.02 7.82 -14.72
N ALA A 323 -11.92 7.26 -15.93
CA ALA A 323 -11.27 7.91 -17.07
C ALA A 323 -11.69 9.38 -17.28
N THR A 324 -13.00 9.67 -17.24
CA THR A 324 -13.53 11.05 -17.34
C THR A 324 -13.04 11.94 -16.21
N LEU A 325 -12.92 11.41 -14.99
CA LEU A 325 -12.47 12.13 -13.80
C LEU A 325 -10.96 12.42 -13.90
N GLY A 326 -10.17 11.42 -14.26
CA GLY A 326 -8.74 11.58 -14.48
C GLY A 326 -8.42 12.67 -15.52
N HIS A 327 -9.16 12.72 -16.61
CA HIS A 327 -9.00 13.78 -17.62
C HIS A 327 -9.33 15.18 -17.08
N LEU A 328 -10.39 15.33 -16.29
CA LEU A 328 -10.73 16.60 -15.65
C LEU A 328 -9.66 17.08 -14.69
N ILE A 329 -9.09 16.16 -13.91
CA ILE A 329 -7.98 16.49 -13.01
C ILE A 329 -6.73 16.89 -13.77
N ASN A 330 -6.37 16.15 -14.81
CA ASN A 330 -5.26 16.50 -15.66
C ASN A 330 -5.42 17.91 -16.23
N VAL A 331 -6.63 18.24 -16.70
CA VAL A 331 -6.95 19.60 -17.16
C VAL A 331 -6.83 20.62 -16.04
N ALA A 332 -7.38 20.35 -14.86
CA ALA A 332 -7.31 21.25 -13.71
C ALA A 332 -5.86 21.48 -13.26
N LEU A 333 -5.07 20.40 -13.16
CA LEU A 333 -3.66 20.46 -12.78
C LEU A 333 -2.80 21.19 -13.82
N LYS A 334 -3.16 21.12 -15.13
CA LYS A 334 -2.50 21.89 -16.19
C LYS A 334 -2.93 23.37 -16.23
N ILE A 335 -4.11 23.67 -15.73
CA ILE A 335 -4.66 25.03 -15.71
C ILE A 335 -4.16 25.80 -14.47
N PHE A 336 -4.03 25.15 -13.33
CA PHE A 336 -3.59 25.81 -12.11
C PHE A 336 -2.10 26.18 -12.17
N PRO A 337 -1.74 27.39 -11.67
CA PRO A 337 -0.34 27.70 -11.39
C PRO A 337 0.25 26.68 -10.39
N ARG A 338 1.52 26.33 -10.57
CA ARG A 338 2.24 25.37 -9.71
C ARG A 338 2.09 25.70 -8.21
N SER A 339 2.15 26.99 -7.85
CA SER A 339 1.99 27.42 -6.46
C SER A 339 0.62 27.07 -5.85
N VAL A 340 -0.43 27.00 -6.66
CA VAL A 340 -1.76 26.57 -6.21
C VAL A 340 -1.76 25.06 -5.99
N ILE A 341 -1.15 24.29 -6.89
CA ILE A 341 -1.02 22.83 -6.75
C ILE A 341 -0.22 22.48 -5.50
N GLU A 342 0.92 23.16 -5.27
CA GLU A 342 1.75 22.98 -4.08
C GLU A 342 0.97 23.29 -2.79
N ALA A 343 0.19 24.38 -2.79
CA ALA A 343 -0.64 24.76 -1.65
C ALA A 343 -1.70 23.68 -1.34
N ILE A 344 -2.36 23.15 -2.37
CA ILE A 344 -3.37 22.10 -2.24
C ILE A 344 -2.76 20.80 -1.72
N LEU A 345 -1.63 20.34 -2.29
CA LEU A 345 -0.93 19.13 -1.83
C LEU A 345 -0.47 19.29 -0.38
N THR A 346 0.11 20.44 -0.05
CA THR A 346 0.54 20.73 1.32
C THR A 346 -0.65 20.68 2.29
N ALA A 347 -1.76 21.30 1.93
CA ALA A 347 -2.98 21.31 2.74
C ALA A 347 -3.57 19.92 2.96
N ALA A 348 -3.57 19.07 1.92
CA ALA A 348 -4.02 17.69 2.04
C ALA A 348 -3.14 16.89 2.99
N VAL A 349 -1.83 17.02 2.87
CA VAL A 349 -0.87 16.36 3.77
C VAL A 349 -1.00 16.87 5.20
N ASP A 350 -1.14 18.18 5.38
CA ASP A 350 -1.34 18.78 6.70
C ASP A 350 -2.62 18.27 7.36
N GLY A 351 -3.71 18.16 6.60
CA GLY A 351 -4.95 17.58 7.09
C GLY A 351 -4.80 16.13 7.54
N ILE A 352 -4.07 15.31 6.80
CA ILE A 352 -3.75 13.91 7.17
C ILE A 352 -2.87 13.87 8.42
N LEU A 353 -1.79 14.64 8.43
CA LEU A 353 -0.86 14.70 9.56
C LEU A 353 -1.59 15.10 10.84
N ASP A 354 -2.31 16.21 10.82
CA ASP A 354 -2.96 16.78 12.01
C ASP A 354 -4.09 15.89 12.53
N THR A 355 -4.76 15.15 11.63
CA THR A 355 -5.92 14.34 12.01
C THR A 355 -5.54 12.91 12.39
N LEU A 356 -4.73 12.25 11.57
CA LEU A 356 -4.43 10.83 11.75
C LEU A 356 -3.09 10.57 12.42
N MET A 357 -2.03 11.34 12.06
CA MET A 357 -0.67 10.84 12.26
C MET A 357 0.03 11.46 13.45
N LEU A 358 -0.04 12.79 13.65
CA LEU A 358 0.74 13.49 14.67
C LEU A 358 0.41 13.03 16.09
N ASN A 359 -0.85 12.69 16.35
CA ASN A 359 -1.30 12.23 17.66
C ASN A 359 -1.38 10.70 17.78
N CYS A 360 -1.03 9.93 16.76
CA CYS A 360 -1.10 8.48 16.79
C CYS A 360 0.29 7.84 16.92
N PRO A 361 0.63 7.19 18.04
CA PRO A 361 1.95 6.59 18.26
C PRO A 361 2.38 5.59 17.19
N GLN A 362 1.42 4.84 16.59
CA GLN A 362 1.70 3.84 15.57
C GLN A 362 2.35 4.44 14.32
N PHE A 363 1.93 5.64 13.89
CA PHE A 363 2.56 6.31 12.75
C PHE A 363 3.98 6.80 13.07
N TRP A 364 4.24 7.25 14.29
CA TRP A 364 5.60 7.57 14.75
C TRP A 364 6.51 6.35 14.77
N ALA A 365 5.95 5.18 15.01
CA ALA A 365 6.68 3.92 14.99
C ALA A 365 7.19 3.55 13.58
N MET A 366 6.67 4.15 12.52
CA MET A 366 7.10 3.92 11.14
C MET A 366 8.16 4.92 10.64
N ILE A 367 8.55 5.92 11.44
CA ILE A 367 9.61 6.87 11.07
C ILE A 367 10.97 6.20 11.29
N PRO A 368 11.92 6.19 10.33
CA PRO A 368 13.25 5.62 10.53
C PRO A 368 13.99 6.27 11.71
N LYS A 369 14.85 5.49 12.37
CA LYS A 369 15.59 5.97 13.57
C LYS A 369 16.46 7.19 13.29
N ASP A 370 17.06 7.26 12.13
CA ASP A 370 17.95 8.35 11.70
C ASP A 370 17.19 9.62 11.26
N ARG A 371 15.87 9.50 10.97
CA ARG A 371 14.99 10.63 10.64
C ARG A 371 14.23 11.15 11.88
N TYR A 372 14.23 10.40 12.96
CA TYR A 372 13.40 10.68 14.14
C TYR A 372 13.69 12.05 14.76
N ASP A 373 14.96 12.40 14.94
CA ASP A 373 15.37 13.67 15.59
C ASP A 373 14.91 14.88 14.76
N ASP A 374 15.01 14.83 13.46
CA ASP A 374 14.56 15.91 12.58
C ASP A 374 13.04 16.07 12.67
N VAL A 375 12.30 14.96 12.64
CA VAL A 375 10.83 14.98 12.70
C VAL A 375 10.35 15.49 14.06
N ILE A 376 10.86 14.98 15.18
CA ILE A 376 10.39 15.42 16.51
C ILE A 376 10.79 16.88 16.81
N ASN A 377 11.89 17.37 16.25
CA ASN A 377 12.27 18.77 16.37
C ASN A 377 11.36 19.68 15.53
N LYS A 378 10.92 19.25 14.35
CA LYS A 378 9.92 19.97 13.55
C LYS A 378 8.59 20.10 14.30
N TYR A 379 8.15 19.04 14.96
CA TYR A 379 6.94 19.01 15.79
C TYR A 379 7.26 19.16 17.28
N SER A 380 8.15 20.09 17.61
CA SER A 380 8.67 20.31 18.97
C SER A 380 7.60 20.63 20.03
N PHE A 381 6.39 21.01 19.63
CA PHE A 381 5.27 21.16 20.54
C PHE A 381 4.90 19.83 21.23
N ILE A 382 5.02 18.70 20.55
CA ILE A 382 4.77 17.36 21.14
C ILE A 382 5.73 17.11 22.31
N LYS A 383 6.97 17.58 22.20
CA LYS A 383 8.00 17.46 23.23
C LYS A 383 7.85 18.50 24.35
N ASN A 384 7.45 19.72 24.01
CA ASN A 384 7.56 20.88 24.89
C ASN A 384 6.24 21.26 25.57
N ASP A 385 5.07 20.88 25.02
CA ASP A 385 3.77 21.16 25.61
C ASP A 385 3.37 20.02 26.56
N PRO A 386 3.12 20.34 27.87
CA PRO A 386 2.70 19.35 28.85
C PRO A 386 1.45 18.53 28.49
N GLU A 387 0.57 19.08 27.64
CA GLU A 387 -0.63 18.38 27.19
C GLU A 387 -0.31 17.15 26.33
N TYR A 388 0.87 17.09 25.72
CA TYR A 388 1.36 15.96 24.91
C TYR A 388 2.29 15.03 25.67
N SER A 389 2.50 15.23 26.98
CA SER A 389 3.51 14.50 27.76
C SER A 389 3.37 12.98 27.69
N ARG A 390 2.13 12.47 27.62
CA ARG A 390 1.87 11.03 27.49
C ARG A 390 2.21 10.51 26.10
N LEU A 391 1.74 11.20 25.05
CA LEU A 391 2.06 10.89 23.65
C LEU A 391 3.58 10.87 23.46
N TYR A 392 4.26 11.94 23.89
CA TYR A 392 5.70 12.04 23.79
C TYR A 392 6.42 10.88 24.49
N ALA A 393 6.00 10.57 25.72
CA ALA A 393 6.59 9.44 26.45
C ALA A 393 6.42 8.09 25.72
N THR A 394 5.30 7.88 25.05
CA THR A 394 5.05 6.68 24.23
C THR A 394 5.95 6.65 23.00
N ILE A 395 6.04 7.77 22.28
CA ILE A 395 6.89 7.91 21.09
C ILE A 395 8.36 7.66 21.45
N GLU A 396 8.87 8.27 22.52
CA GLU A 396 10.24 8.08 23.01
C GLU A 396 10.51 6.62 23.42
N LYS A 397 9.53 5.99 24.06
CA LYS A 397 9.66 4.58 24.46
C LYS A 397 9.77 3.66 23.24
N PHE A 398 9.01 3.93 22.18
CA PHE A 398 9.14 3.17 20.95
C PHE A 398 10.45 3.48 20.23
N GLN A 399 10.89 4.73 20.19
CA GLN A 399 12.20 5.09 19.63
C GLN A 399 13.33 4.32 20.34
N GLN A 400 13.23 4.22 21.68
CA GLN A 400 14.19 3.41 22.44
C GLN A 400 14.10 1.92 22.09
N ALA A 401 12.88 1.39 21.86
CA ALA A 401 12.69 0.00 21.40
C ALA A 401 13.40 -0.25 20.07
N ARG A 402 13.27 0.68 19.13
CA ARG A 402 13.93 0.62 17.81
C ARG A 402 15.46 0.67 17.92
N LEU A 403 15.98 1.56 18.73
CA LEU A 403 17.44 1.63 18.98
C LEU A 403 18.00 0.34 19.58
N ASN A 404 17.21 -0.35 20.41
CA ASN A 404 17.60 -1.61 21.05
C ASN A 404 17.28 -2.85 20.20
N LEU A 405 16.59 -2.70 19.05
CA LEU A 405 16.06 -3.84 18.28
C LEU A 405 17.13 -4.87 17.93
N LYS A 406 18.26 -4.42 17.37
CA LYS A 406 19.36 -5.34 16.98
C LYS A 406 19.90 -6.12 18.17
N ASP A 407 20.11 -5.47 19.30
CA ASP A 407 20.59 -6.13 20.53
C ASP A 407 19.56 -7.12 21.09
N ASN A 408 18.28 -6.77 21.06
CA ASN A 408 17.18 -7.64 21.47
C ASN A 408 17.06 -8.88 20.57
N LEU A 409 17.20 -8.73 19.24
CA LEU A 409 17.21 -9.84 18.28
C LEU A 409 18.45 -10.75 18.46
N ILE A 410 19.63 -10.18 18.70
CA ILE A 410 20.82 -10.97 19.03
C ILE A 410 20.59 -11.77 20.32
N LYS A 411 19.98 -11.16 21.32
CA LYS A 411 19.65 -11.84 22.57
C LYS A 411 18.65 -12.98 22.35
N LEU A 412 17.59 -12.74 21.57
CA LEU A 412 16.62 -13.74 21.19
C LEU A 412 17.29 -14.93 20.47
N ASN A 413 18.14 -14.65 19.48
CA ASN A 413 18.86 -15.67 18.72
C ASN A 413 19.79 -16.50 19.62
N LYS A 414 20.49 -15.87 20.58
CA LYS A 414 21.33 -16.57 21.58
C LYS A 414 20.54 -17.52 22.49
N GLN A 415 19.22 -17.33 22.62
CA GLN A 415 18.34 -18.24 23.37
C GLN A 415 17.83 -19.40 22.49
N GLY A 416 18.29 -19.49 21.25
CA GLY A 416 17.96 -20.57 20.30
C GLY A 416 16.75 -20.29 19.39
N ALA A 417 16.16 -19.10 19.46
CA ALA A 417 15.13 -18.69 18.51
C ALA A 417 15.78 -18.14 17.24
N LEU A 418 15.50 -18.72 16.09
CA LEU A 418 16.03 -18.24 14.82
C LEU A 418 15.24 -17.04 14.32
N VAL A 419 15.96 -16.09 13.72
CA VAL A 419 15.39 -14.89 13.11
C VAL A 419 15.67 -14.92 11.60
N HIS A 420 14.64 -14.82 10.80
CA HIS A 420 14.72 -14.83 9.34
C HIS A 420 14.03 -13.61 8.75
N ASN A 421 14.56 -13.11 7.64
CA ASN A 421 13.99 -11.98 6.93
C ASN A 421 13.76 -12.34 5.45
N VAL A 422 12.63 -11.90 4.91
CA VAL A 422 12.28 -12.01 3.49
C VAL A 422 12.03 -10.59 2.98
N CYS A 423 12.81 -10.18 1.97
CA CYS A 423 12.89 -8.79 1.51
C CYS A 423 12.68 -8.70 0.01
N GLY A 424 11.86 -7.77 -0.45
CA GLY A 424 11.88 -7.28 -1.82
C GLY A 424 13.00 -6.25 -1.99
N TYR A 425 13.56 -6.11 -3.20
CA TYR A 425 14.58 -5.13 -3.48
C TYR A 425 14.64 -4.73 -4.96
N ASN A 426 15.43 -3.72 -5.27
CA ASN A 426 15.66 -3.13 -6.58
C ASN A 426 14.41 -2.46 -7.17
N LEU A 427 13.58 -1.90 -6.30
CA LEU A 427 12.47 -1.02 -6.65
C LEU A 427 12.62 0.31 -5.92
N ASP A 428 12.23 1.39 -6.57
CA ASP A 428 11.93 2.66 -5.93
C ASP A 428 10.43 2.78 -5.64
N TYR A 429 9.99 3.86 -5.04
CA TYR A 429 8.59 4.02 -4.68
C TYR A 429 7.65 4.27 -5.87
N SER A 430 8.18 4.59 -7.06
CA SER A 430 7.39 4.75 -8.30
C SER A 430 6.95 3.41 -8.88
N ALA A 431 7.58 2.31 -8.46
CA ALA A 431 7.20 0.97 -8.87
C ALA A 431 5.84 0.52 -8.29
N GLN A 432 5.35 1.21 -7.26
CA GLN A 432 3.96 1.06 -6.81
C GLN A 432 3.06 1.94 -7.68
N ASP A 433 1.84 1.48 -7.89
CA ASP A 433 0.80 2.29 -8.53
C ASP A 433 0.31 3.45 -7.62
N TYR A 434 1.02 3.73 -6.50
CA TYR A 434 0.69 4.82 -5.58
C TYR A 434 1.49 6.06 -5.90
N CYS A 435 0.90 6.94 -6.67
CA CYS A 435 1.48 8.22 -7.04
C CYS A 435 2.03 9.00 -5.83
N PHE A 436 1.37 8.85 -4.68
CA PHE A 436 1.76 9.54 -3.46
C PHE A 436 3.15 9.14 -2.95
N PHE A 437 3.48 7.86 -2.95
CA PHE A 437 4.81 7.39 -2.53
C PHE A 437 5.90 7.78 -3.53
N ALA A 438 5.59 7.73 -4.83
CA ALA A 438 6.49 8.20 -5.87
C ALA A 438 6.86 9.68 -5.73
N ALA A 439 5.92 10.50 -5.22
CA ALA A 439 6.16 11.92 -4.98
C ALA A 439 7.07 12.21 -3.77
N MET A 440 7.45 11.21 -2.98
CA MET A 440 8.39 11.40 -1.86
C MET A 440 9.83 11.56 -2.38
N LYS A 441 10.57 12.48 -1.78
CA LYS A 441 11.93 12.79 -2.22
C LYS A 441 12.89 11.62 -2.07
N SER A 442 12.70 10.79 -1.06
CA SER A 442 13.50 9.57 -0.84
C SER A 442 13.35 8.54 -1.94
N SER A 443 12.30 8.59 -2.78
CA SER A 443 12.18 7.76 -3.99
C SER A 443 13.39 7.89 -4.93
N LEU A 444 14.05 9.05 -4.91
CA LEU A 444 15.22 9.30 -5.73
C LEU A 444 16.50 8.56 -5.28
N THR A 445 16.51 8.00 -4.09
CA THR A 445 17.72 7.39 -3.49
C THR A 445 17.48 6.01 -2.90
N THR A 446 16.25 5.57 -2.81
CA THR A 446 15.90 4.29 -2.18
C THR A 446 16.27 3.07 -3.01
N ASN A 447 16.37 1.94 -2.33
CA ASN A 447 16.24 0.59 -2.85
C ASN A 447 15.31 -0.13 -1.88
N SER A 448 14.18 -0.60 -2.35
CA SER A 448 13.07 -1.02 -1.51
C SER A 448 12.25 -2.13 -2.18
N ASP A 449 11.20 -2.56 -1.50
CA ASP A 449 10.08 -3.32 -2.07
C ASP A 449 8.95 -2.41 -2.61
N ALA A 450 9.30 -1.16 -2.92
CA ALA A 450 8.45 -0.04 -3.33
C ALA A 450 7.62 0.62 -2.20
N ILE A 451 7.75 0.18 -0.95
CA ILE A 451 7.15 0.80 0.25
C ILE A 451 8.12 0.90 1.40
N ILE A 452 8.89 -0.16 1.69
CA ILE A 452 9.81 -0.21 2.82
C ILE A 452 11.23 -0.43 2.31
N ASP A 453 12.14 0.38 2.79
CA ASP A 453 13.55 0.37 2.42
C ASP A 453 14.21 -0.96 2.83
N ILE A 454 15.14 -1.41 1.98
CA ILE A 454 15.77 -2.72 2.13
C ILE A 454 16.58 -2.84 3.42
N ASP A 455 17.18 -1.78 3.93
CA ASP A 455 17.92 -1.81 5.19
C ASP A 455 17.01 -1.99 6.40
N SER A 456 15.77 -1.50 6.32
CA SER A 456 14.73 -1.75 7.32
C SER A 456 14.27 -3.22 7.28
N THR A 457 13.88 -3.74 6.12
CA THR A 457 13.35 -5.11 6.00
C THR A 457 14.40 -6.19 6.23
N SER A 458 15.68 -5.92 5.88
CA SER A 458 16.80 -6.87 6.00
C SER A 458 17.59 -6.77 7.31
N LEU A 459 17.29 -5.78 8.17
CA LEU A 459 18.08 -5.42 9.35
C LEU A 459 19.49 -4.90 9.02
N GLY A 460 19.65 -4.18 7.92
CA GLY A 460 20.83 -3.37 7.64
C GLY A 460 21.68 -3.81 6.46
N ALA A 461 21.09 -4.37 5.40
CA ALA A 461 21.80 -4.55 4.14
C ALA A 461 22.36 -3.22 3.63
N THR A 462 23.59 -3.23 3.14
CA THR A 462 24.12 -2.12 2.35
C THR A 462 23.64 -2.26 0.92
N TYR A 463 23.24 -1.14 0.31
CA TYR A 463 22.65 -1.15 -1.02
C TYR A 463 23.07 0.04 -1.87
N ALA A 464 22.98 -0.12 -3.18
CA ALA A 464 22.91 0.97 -4.13
C ALA A 464 21.46 1.33 -4.41
N LYS A 465 21.19 2.53 -4.89
CA LYS A 465 19.87 2.96 -5.34
C LYS A 465 19.27 1.94 -6.33
N ALA A 466 17.95 1.83 -6.37
CA ALA A 466 17.26 0.98 -7.35
C ALA A 466 17.72 1.27 -8.79
N GLY A 467 18.05 0.22 -9.54
CA GLY A 467 18.63 0.30 -10.87
C GLY A 467 20.12 0.63 -10.92
N GLU A 468 20.78 0.87 -9.78
CA GLU A 468 22.22 1.13 -9.69
C GLU A 468 22.97 -0.04 -9.04
N VAL A 469 24.30 -0.05 -9.17
CA VAL A 469 25.18 -1.06 -8.59
C VAL A 469 26.10 -0.42 -7.54
N LEU A 470 26.49 -1.20 -6.54
CA LEU A 470 27.54 -0.83 -5.59
C LEU A 470 28.87 -0.58 -6.33
N SER A 471 29.70 0.33 -5.82
CA SER A 471 30.95 0.63 -6.50
C SER A 471 31.86 -0.60 -6.61
N GLU A 472 32.61 -0.71 -7.70
CA GLU A 472 33.56 -1.82 -7.92
C GLU A 472 34.58 -1.92 -6.77
N GLU A 473 35.03 -0.78 -6.24
CA GLU A 473 35.95 -0.72 -5.10
C GLU A 473 35.32 -1.33 -3.85
N TYR A 474 34.04 -1.06 -3.61
CA TYR A 474 33.29 -1.66 -2.48
C TYR A 474 33.16 -3.18 -2.66
N ILE A 475 32.66 -3.62 -3.83
CA ILE A 475 32.41 -5.04 -4.12
C ILE A 475 33.72 -5.85 -4.03
N ALA A 476 34.85 -5.33 -4.53
CA ALA A 476 36.15 -6.01 -4.52
C ALA A 476 36.65 -6.35 -3.10
N THR A 477 36.12 -5.70 -2.06
CA THR A 477 36.49 -5.94 -0.67
C THR A 477 35.56 -6.92 0.06
N ARG A 478 34.51 -7.42 -0.62
CA ARG A 478 33.44 -8.24 -0.03
C ARG A 478 33.53 -9.70 -0.47
N ASP A 479 32.90 -10.57 0.33
CA ASP A 479 32.70 -11.95 -0.08
C ASP A 479 31.63 -12.01 -1.18
N PRO A 480 31.94 -12.48 -2.38
CA PRO A 480 30.99 -12.53 -3.50
C PRO A 480 29.71 -13.32 -3.17
N LYS A 481 29.74 -14.23 -2.22
CA LYS A 481 28.58 -15.00 -1.75
C LYS A 481 27.43 -14.09 -1.30
N TYR A 482 27.75 -12.94 -0.71
CA TYR A 482 26.76 -12.03 -0.13
C TYR A 482 26.43 -10.84 -1.02
N ILE A 483 27.05 -10.73 -2.19
CA ILE A 483 26.69 -9.70 -3.16
C ILE A 483 25.58 -10.21 -4.07
N SER A 484 24.51 -9.42 -4.22
CA SER A 484 23.43 -9.78 -5.13
C SER A 484 23.94 -9.94 -6.57
N PRO A 485 23.30 -10.79 -7.41
CA PRO A 485 23.74 -11.00 -8.80
C PRO A 485 23.77 -9.72 -9.64
N ASP A 486 22.88 -8.75 -9.35
CA ASP A 486 22.85 -7.43 -9.98
C ASP A 486 23.85 -6.42 -9.38
N GLY A 487 24.58 -6.83 -8.34
CA GLY A 487 25.57 -5.98 -7.67
C GLY A 487 24.98 -4.84 -6.82
N SER A 488 23.66 -4.81 -6.61
CA SER A 488 23.01 -3.69 -5.91
C SER A 488 22.96 -3.84 -4.39
N VAL A 489 23.09 -5.06 -3.85
CA VAL A 489 22.94 -5.36 -2.43
C VAL A 489 24.09 -6.19 -1.88
N ASP A 490 24.54 -5.84 -0.66
CA ASP A 490 25.48 -6.63 0.17
C ASP A 490 24.76 -7.18 1.40
N ALA A 491 24.42 -8.46 1.37
CA ALA A 491 23.79 -9.17 2.48
C ALA A 491 24.72 -9.37 3.69
N SER A 492 26.05 -9.26 3.52
CA SER A 492 27.01 -9.47 4.62
C SER A 492 26.88 -8.43 5.73
N THR A 493 26.24 -7.30 5.47
CA THR A 493 26.02 -6.22 6.43
C THR A 493 24.72 -6.36 7.22
N CYS A 494 23.89 -7.34 6.88
CA CYS A 494 22.70 -7.67 7.64
C CYS A 494 23.04 -8.21 9.04
N LEU A 495 22.12 -8.05 9.98
CA LEU A 495 22.30 -8.58 11.34
C LEU A 495 22.48 -10.11 11.37
N PHE A 496 21.80 -10.83 10.48
CA PHE A 496 21.86 -12.28 10.31
C PHE A 496 22.04 -12.65 8.84
N PRO A 497 23.24 -12.48 8.26
CA PRO A 497 23.46 -12.56 6.82
C PRO A 497 23.08 -13.89 6.17
N ASP A 498 23.17 -15.01 6.89
CA ASP A 498 22.79 -16.33 6.39
C ASP A 498 21.28 -16.65 6.57
N ASN A 499 20.49 -15.70 7.08
CA ASN A 499 19.06 -15.87 7.38
C ASN A 499 18.20 -14.81 6.68
N VAL A 500 18.67 -14.22 5.60
CA VAL A 500 17.93 -13.22 4.82
C VAL A 500 17.81 -13.69 3.37
N TRP A 501 16.59 -13.65 2.84
CA TRP A 501 16.30 -13.93 1.43
C TRP A 501 15.86 -12.65 0.74
N PHE A 502 16.45 -12.38 -0.41
CA PHE A 502 16.20 -11.22 -1.23
C PHE A 502 15.52 -11.62 -2.53
N PHE A 503 14.49 -10.87 -2.92
CA PHE A 503 13.70 -11.10 -4.12
C PHE A 503 13.76 -9.85 -4.99
N GLN A 504 14.47 -9.92 -6.10
CA GLN A 504 14.68 -8.82 -7.02
C GLN A 504 13.37 -8.41 -7.70
N GLY A 505 13.06 -7.10 -7.73
CA GLY A 505 11.84 -6.58 -8.31
C GLY A 505 10.54 -7.02 -7.61
N GLN A 506 10.63 -7.59 -6.41
CA GLN A 506 9.48 -7.98 -5.61
C GLN A 506 8.85 -6.77 -4.95
N HIS A 507 7.59 -6.53 -5.28
CA HIS A 507 6.75 -5.56 -4.61
C HIS A 507 6.41 -5.98 -3.17
N HIS A 508 6.02 -5.01 -2.36
CA HIS A 508 5.62 -5.20 -0.97
C HIS A 508 4.53 -6.27 -0.76
N GLU A 509 3.66 -6.48 -1.77
CA GLU A 509 2.62 -7.51 -1.75
C GLU A 509 3.15 -8.91 -2.05
N VAL A 510 3.97 -9.43 -1.17
CA VAL A 510 4.62 -10.74 -1.31
C VAL A 510 3.65 -11.92 -1.33
N GLY A 511 2.40 -11.73 -0.87
CA GLY A 511 1.39 -12.78 -0.81
C GLY A 511 1.03 -13.41 -2.15
N ARG A 512 1.33 -12.73 -3.24
CA ARG A 512 1.12 -13.25 -4.60
C ARG A 512 2.29 -14.07 -5.15
N ASN A 513 3.40 -14.14 -4.42
CA ASN A 513 4.59 -14.89 -4.82
C ASN A 513 4.64 -16.25 -4.13
N ASP A 514 4.33 -17.32 -4.87
CA ASP A 514 4.32 -18.70 -4.35
C ASP A 514 5.66 -19.15 -3.78
N VAL A 515 6.78 -18.66 -4.33
CA VAL A 515 8.12 -19.02 -3.82
C VAL A 515 8.28 -18.47 -2.40
N ILE A 516 7.83 -17.23 -2.15
CA ILE A 516 7.86 -16.64 -0.82
C ILE A 516 6.91 -17.39 0.12
N ILE A 517 5.69 -17.68 -0.31
CA ILE A 517 4.71 -18.42 0.52
C ILE A 517 5.24 -19.80 0.90
N LYS A 518 5.83 -20.52 -0.06
CA LYS A 518 6.46 -21.82 0.20
C LYS A 518 7.69 -21.69 1.11
N LEU A 519 8.52 -20.65 0.93
CA LEU A 519 9.66 -20.39 1.79
C LEU A 519 9.23 -20.15 3.24
N ILE A 520 8.20 -19.32 3.46
CA ILE A 520 7.66 -19.05 4.81
C ILE A 520 7.21 -20.35 5.48
N ALA A 521 6.50 -21.22 4.76
CA ALA A 521 6.06 -22.51 5.28
C ALA A 521 7.24 -23.44 5.63
N LYS A 522 8.26 -23.51 4.77
CA LYS A 522 9.49 -24.27 5.04
C LYS A 522 10.27 -23.75 6.25
N LEU A 523 10.34 -22.44 6.42
CA LEU A 523 10.94 -21.80 7.58
C LEU A 523 10.15 -22.11 8.86
N ALA A 524 8.82 -21.93 8.84
CA ALA A 524 7.96 -22.17 9.99
C ALA A 524 7.96 -23.63 10.44
N SER A 525 8.05 -24.56 9.50
CA SER A 525 8.08 -26.01 9.74
C SER A 525 9.48 -26.59 10.04
N ASN A 526 10.51 -25.76 10.22
CA ASN A 526 11.90 -26.17 10.46
C ASN A 526 12.58 -26.96 9.33
N GLN A 527 12.03 -26.96 8.11
CA GLN A 527 12.64 -27.60 6.94
C GLN A 527 13.78 -26.77 6.36
N ILE A 528 13.75 -25.45 6.59
CA ILE A 528 14.81 -24.48 6.25
C ILE A 528 15.14 -23.69 7.52
N ASN A 529 16.42 -23.49 7.81
CA ASN A 529 16.92 -22.74 8.94
C ASN A 529 17.97 -21.69 8.56
N SER A 530 18.49 -21.78 7.33
CA SER A 530 19.46 -20.83 6.77
C SER A 530 19.40 -20.81 5.25
N THR A 531 20.02 -19.84 4.61
CA THR A 531 20.13 -19.75 3.15
C THR A 531 20.96 -20.87 2.52
N ALA A 532 21.70 -21.65 3.35
CA ALA A 532 22.41 -22.84 2.89
C ALA A 532 21.50 -24.07 2.72
N ASP A 533 20.30 -24.02 3.29
CA ASP A 533 19.34 -25.12 3.18
C ASP A 533 18.51 -24.94 1.89
N MET A 534 18.47 -25.96 1.05
CA MET A 534 17.74 -25.97 -0.23
C MET A 534 18.09 -24.79 -1.18
N PRO A 535 19.38 -24.42 -1.38
CA PRO A 535 19.76 -23.24 -2.15
C PRO A 535 19.31 -23.29 -3.63
N ASP A 536 19.12 -24.47 -4.18
CA ASP A 536 18.63 -24.65 -5.55
C ASP A 536 17.13 -24.27 -5.71
N LYS A 537 16.36 -24.31 -4.61
CA LYS A 537 14.94 -23.95 -4.60
C LYS A 537 14.68 -22.56 -4.01
N PHE A 538 15.46 -22.22 -3.00
CA PHE A 538 15.35 -20.97 -2.24
C PHE A 538 16.73 -20.34 -2.07
N PRO A 539 17.36 -19.87 -3.18
CA PRO A 539 18.64 -19.18 -3.07
C PRO A 539 18.49 -17.89 -2.26
N GLN A 540 19.60 -17.42 -1.67
CA GLN A 540 19.61 -16.17 -0.93
C GLN A 540 19.11 -14.98 -1.79
N PHE A 541 19.51 -14.95 -3.06
CA PHE A 541 19.06 -13.96 -4.03
C PHE A 541 18.22 -14.63 -5.11
N ASN A 542 16.98 -14.21 -5.21
CA ASN A 542 16.01 -14.72 -6.17
C ASN A 542 15.85 -13.74 -7.35
N GLY A 543 15.76 -14.26 -8.56
CA GLY A 543 15.64 -13.46 -9.78
C GLY A 543 14.24 -12.88 -10.02
N ASN A 544 14.15 -12.00 -10.98
CA ASN A 544 12.95 -11.21 -11.29
C ASN A 544 11.69 -12.02 -11.56
N ARG A 545 11.77 -13.12 -12.31
CA ARG A 545 10.58 -13.91 -12.69
C ARG A 545 9.83 -14.45 -11.47
N ASN A 546 10.57 -14.82 -10.42
CA ASN A 546 9.97 -15.33 -9.18
C ASN A 546 9.43 -14.25 -8.27
N THR A 547 9.74 -12.99 -8.56
CA THR A 547 9.47 -11.86 -7.66
C THR A 547 8.43 -10.88 -8.18
N ARG A 548 8.08 -10.96 -9.48
CA ARG A 548 7.10 -10.05 -10.11
C ARG A 548 5.74 -10.73 -10.26
N ASN A 549 4.90 -10.47 -9.31
CA ASN A 549 3.57 -11.07 -9.23
C ASN A 549 2.69 -10.75 -10.44
N ILE A 550 2.63 -9.49 -10.83
CA ILE A 550 1.77 -9.04 -11.94
C ILE A 550 2.23 -9.67 -13.25
N THR A 551 3.53 -9.63 -13.51
CA THR A 551 4.09 -10.26 -14.71
C THR A 551 3.86 -11.75 -14.73
N ARG A 552 3.94 -12.43 -13.58
CA ARG A 552 3.65 -13.86 -13.47
C ARG A 552 2.21 -14.18 -13.84
N TRP A 553 1.24 -13.40 -13.41
CA TRP A 553 -0.15 -13.62 -13.80
C TRP A 553 -0.37 -13.42 -15.28
N CYS A 554 0.29 -12.42 -15.89
CA CYS A 554 0.28 -12.27 -17.33
C CYS A 554 0.80 -13.53 -18.04
N PHE A 555 1.86 -14.15 -17.54
CA PHE A 555 2.38 -15.40 -18.07
C PHE A 555 1.41 -16.57 -17.89
N ASP A 556 0.87 -16.74 -16.68
CA ASP A 556 -0.09 -17.82 -16.39
C ASP A 556 -1.35 -17.69 -17.28
N ASP A 557 -1.85 -16.47 -17.47
CA ASP A 557 -2.98 -16.20 -18.35
C ASP A 557 -2.65 -16.40 -19.83
N ALA A 558 -1.48 -15.96 -20.28
CA ALA A 558 -1.01 -16.19 -21.66
C ALA A 558 -0.79 -17.66 -21.94
N ASP A 559 -0.18 -18.43 -21.02
CA ASP A 559 0.02 -19.87 -21.16
C ASP A 559 -1.33 -20.60 -21.29
N ARG A 560 -2.33 -20.18 -20.53
CA ARG A 560 -3.70 -20.71 -20.67
C ARG A 560 -4.29 -20.42 -22.05
N VAL A 561 -4.20 -19.19 -22.52
CA VAL A 561 -4.69 -18.77 -23.84
C VAL A 561 -3.97 -19.56 -24.96
N PHE A 562 -2.65 -19.72 -24.86
CA PHE A 562 -1.88 -20.51 -25.84
C PHE A 562 -2.28 -21.98 -25.87
N ALA A 563 -2.57 -22.56 -24.70
CA ALA A 563 -3.06 -23.95 -24.61
C ALA A 563 -4.45 -24.10 -25.24
N GLU A 564 -5.38 -23.21 -24.94
CA GLU A 564 -6.72 -23.19 -25.53
C GLU A 564 -6.67 -22.95 -27.05
N TYR A 565 -5.81 -22.04 -27.53
CA TYR A 565 -5.62 -21.82 -28.98
C TYR A 565 -5.01 -23.04 -29.68
N ALA A 566 -4.14 -23.76 -29.01
CA ALA A 566 -3.57 -25.02 -29.59
C ALA A 566 -4.60 -26.12 -29.71
N GLU A 567 -5.60 -26.17 -28.80
CA GLU A 567 -6.69 -27.13 -28.86
C GLU A 567 -7.75 -26.75 -29.92
N ASP A 568 -8.11 -25.46 -29.96
CA ASP A 568 -9.09 -24.91 -30.92
C ASP A 568 -8.68 -23.52 -31.41
N PRO A 569 -8.00 -23.42 -32.56
CA PRO A 569 -7.58 -22.13 -33.13
C PRO A 569 -8.73 -21.17 -33.52
N THR A 570 -9.97 -21.63 -33.47
CA THR A 570 -11.12 -20.78 -33.83
C THR A 570 -11.59 -19.92 -32.65
N LEU A 571 -11.10 -20.17 -31.44
CA LEU A 571 -11.48 -19.42 -30.24
C LEU A 571 -10.93 -17.99 -30.22
N TYR A 572 -9.81 -17.75 -30.88
CA TYR A 572 -9.09 -16.47 -30.82
C TYR A 572 -8.70 -15.96 -32.21
N ASN A 573 -8.54 -14.66 -32.33
CA ASN A 573 -7.97 -14.05 -33.54
C ASN A 573 -6.47 -14.39 -33.62
N ALA A 574 -6.01 -14.92 -34.76
CA ALA A 574 -4.63 -15.33 -34.95
C ALA A 574 -3.64 -14.17 -34.83
N GLU A 575 -4.03 -12.96 -35.26
CA GLU A 575 -3.18 -11.75 -35.17
C GLU A 575 -2.99 -11.33 -33.72
N ASP A 576 -4.03 -11.40 -32.90
CA ASP A 576 -3.97 -11.07 -31.47
C ASP A 576 -3.13 -12.09 -30.69
N ILE A 577 -3.16 -13.36 -31.08
CA ILE A 577 -2.30 -14.42 -30.51
C ILE A 577 -0.82 -14.18 -30.85
N GLU A 578 -0.51 -13.76 -32.06
CA GLU A 578 0.88 -13.42 -32.45
C GLU A 578 1.40 -12.20 -31.68
N GLU A 579 0.55 -11.18 -31.46
CA GLU A 579 0.91 -10.01 -30.65
C GLU A 579 1.16 -10.40 -29.18
N LEU A 580 0.27 -11.20 -28.59
CA LEU A 580 0.45 -11.72 -27.24
C LEU A 580 1.73 -12.54 -27.10
N ARG A 581 2.06 -13.36 -28.09
CA ARG A 581 3.29 -14.15 -28.10
C ARG A 581 4.54 -13.27 -28.15
N ALA A 582 4.51 -12.24 -28.98
CA ALA A 582 5.65 -11.31 -29.10
C ALA A 582 5.94 -10.58 -27.77
N VAL A 583 4.90 -10.13 -27.09
CA VAL A 583 5.05 -9.45 -25.78
C VAL A 583 5.45 -10.45 -24.70
N TYR A 584 4.93 -11.67 -24.74
CA TYR A 584 5.34 -12.77 -23.84
C TYR A 584 6.83 -13.05 -23.94
N GLU A 585 7.36 -13.24 -25.17
CA GLU A 585 8.79 -13.50 -25.42
C GLU A 585 9.66 -12.31 -24.97
N GLU A 586 9.22 -11.09 -25.23
CA GLU A 586 9.93 -9.88 -24.77
C GLU A 586 9.96 -9.82 -23.23
N ALA A 587 8.85 -10.15 -22.57
CA ALA A 587 8.77 -10.18 -21.12
C ALA A 587 9.65 -11.28 -20.50
N GLU A 588 9.76 -12.46 -21.13
CA GLU A 588 10.70 -13.48 -20.68
C GLU A 588 12.15 -12.99 -20.73
N VAL A 589 12.56 -12.41 -21.85
CA VAL A 589 13.92 -11.85 -22.03
C VAL A 589 14.18 -10.72 -21.01
N TYR A 590 13.21 -9.85 -20.79
CA TYR A 590 13.33 -8.78 -19.80
C TYR A 590 13.54 -9.32 -18.40
N LEU A 591 12.79 -10.36 -18.00
CA LEU A 591 12.87 -10.94 -16.67
C LEU A 591 14.11 -11.82 -16.42
N GLU A 592 14.84 -12.19 -17.46
CA GLU A 592 16.15 -12.83 -17.35
C GLU A 592 17.28 -11.82 -17.03
N ASN A 593 17.05 -10.54 -17.23
CA ASN A 593 18.02 -9.50 -16.89
C ASN A 593 18.18 -9.41 -15.37
N THR A 594 19.40 -9.21 -14.91
CA THR A 594 19.74 -9.07 -13.49
C THR A 594 19.36 -7.68 -12.93
N ILE A 595 19.33 -6.66 -13.80
CA ILE A 595 18.95 -5.29 -13.44
C ILE A 595 17.51 -5.05 -13.92
N CYS A 596 16.67 -4.58 -13.03
CA CYS A 596 15.27 -4.30 -13.29
C CYS A 596 15.01 -2.79 -13.19
N GLU A 597 14.80 -2.16 -14.32
CA GLU A 597 14.37 -0.76 -14.36
C GLU A 597 12.85 -0.67 -14.19
N PRO A 598 12.35 -0.01 -13.11
CA PRO A 598 10.92 0.04 -12.83
C PRO A 598 10.07 0.60 -13.98
N THR A 599 10.53 1.69 -14.61
CA THR A 599 9.83 2.34 -15.73
C THR A 599 9.67 1.41 -16.94
N SER A 600 10.75 0.72 -17.32
CA SER A 600 10.73 -0.23 -18.43
C SER A 600 9.85 -1.43 -18.12
N ALA A 601 9.85 -1.90 -16.87
CA ALA A 601 8.98 -2.96 -16.42
C ALA A 601 7.51 -2.58 -16.49
N LYS A 602 7.17 -1.35 -16.09
CA LYS A 602 5.81 -0.83 -16.12
C LYS A 602 5.28 -0.75 -17.56
N ALA A 603 6.06 -0.17 -18.47
CA ALA A 603 5.68 -0.08 -19.87
C ALA A 603 5.50 -1.45 -20.52
N LEU A 604 6.34 -2.43 -20.18
CA LEU A 604 6.22 -3.79 -20.67
C LEU A 604 4.97 -4.48 -20.12
N LEU A 605 4.67 -4.28 -18.82
CA LEU A 605 3.46 -4.80 -18.19
C LEU A 605 2.20 -4.25 -18.85
N GLU A 606 2.12 -2.93 -19.08
CA GLU A 606 0.97 -2.30 -19.75
C GLU A 606 0.73 -2.89 -21.15
N ARG A 607 1.78 -3.16 -21.89
CA ARG A 607 1.69 -3.81 -23.22
C ARG A 607 1.23 -5.27 -23.09
N PHE A 608 1.67 -5.99 -22.07
CA PHE A 608 1.29 -7.37 -21.84
C PHE A 608 -0.20 -7.46 -21.45
N GLU A 609 -0.65 -6.63 -20.52
CA GLU A 609 -2.05 -6.53 -20.13
C GLU A 609 -2.95 -6.16 -21.32
N TYR A 610 -2.50 -5.23 -22.19
CA TYR A 610 -3.22 -4.88 -23.41
C TYR A 610 -3.35 -6.05 -24.39
N ALA A 611 -2.27 -6.80 -24.59
CA ALA A 611 -2.28 -7.97 -25.45
C ALA A 611 -3.19 -9.08 -24.91
N LEU A 612 -3.23 -9.29 -23.58
CA LEU A 612 -4.16 -10.20 -22.91
C LEU A 612 -5.61 -9.74 -23.09
N TYR A 613 -5.89 -8.45 -22.93
CA TYR A 613 -7.22 -7.91 -23.17
C TYR A 613 -7.73 -8.17 -24.60
N ARG A 614 -6.88 -8.03 -25.59
CA ARG A 614 -7.25 -8.31 -26.99
C ARG A 614 -7.67 -9.75 -27.25
N VAL A 615 -7.20 -10.67 -26.46
CA VAL A 615 -7.62 -12.07 -26.47
C VAL A 615 -8.73 -12.38 -25.44
N GLY A 616 -9.36 -11.34 -24.88
CA GLY A 616 -10.51 -11.50 -23.97
C GLY A 616 -10.13 -11.85 -22.53
N VAL A 617 -8.89 -11.61 -22.13
CA VAL A 617 -8.41 -11.83 -20.75
C VAL A 617 -8.14 -10.47 -20.10
N GLY A 618 -8.78 -10.23 -18.97
CA GLY A 618 -8.70 -8.95 -18.26
C GLY A 618 -9.62 -7.87 -18.83
N ASP A 619 -9.51 -6.68 -18.27
CA ASP A 619 -10.35 -5.53 -18.67
C ASP A 619 -9.65 -4.68 -19.73
N ALA A 620 -10.48 -3.92 -20.47
CA ALA A 620 -9.94 -2.91 -21.39
C ALA A 620 -8.99 -2.00 -20.62
N PRO A 621 -7.72 -1.86 -21.03
CA PRO A 621 -6.92 -0.73 -20.59
C PRO A 621 -7.74 0.51 -20.86
N ALA A 622 -7.75 1.47 -19.94
CA ALA A 622 -8.51 2.70 -20.15
C ALA A 622 -8.12 3.27 -21.50
N ASP A 623 -9.06 3.16 -22.45
CA ASP A 623 -8.85 3.69 -23.78
C ASP A 623 -8.75 5.21 -23.66
N THR A 624 -7.53 5.68 -23.61
CA THR A 624 -7.20 7.07 -23.86
C THR A 624 -7.30 7.34 -25.35
N SER A 625 -8.44 7.03 -25.96
CA SER A 625 -8.74 7.65 -27.23
C SER A 625 -8.85 9.14 -26.92
N THR A 626 -7.74 9.84 -27.18
CA THR A 626 -7.59 11.29 -27.01
C THR A 626 -8.71 12.05 -27.66
N ASP A 627 -9.37 11.49 -28.66
CA ASP A 627 -10.42 12.15 -29.44
C ASP A 627 -11.74 12.23 -28.68
N GLU A 628 -12.18 11.19 -28.02
CA GLU A 628 -13.46 11.20 -27.26
C GLU A 628 -13.34 12.01 -25.96
N ALA A 629 -12.19 11.93 -25.29
CA ALA A 629 -11.90 12.74 -24.12
C ALA A 629 -11.69 14.23 -24.48
N LEU A 630 -11.03 14.53 -25.59
CA LEU A 630 -10.93 15.89 -26.15
C LEU A 630 -12.30 16.43 -26.56
N GLU A 631 -13.15 15.63 -27.16
CA GLU A 631 -14.53 16.04 -27.53
C GLU A 631 -15.38 16.35 -26.29
N ILE A 632 -15.28 15.54 -25.23
CA ILE A 632 -15.95 15.80 -23.95
C ILE A 632 -15.39 17.07 -23.29
N ILE A 633 -14.07 17.26 -23.30
CA ILE A 633 -13.41 18.44 -22.72
C ILE A 633 -13.74 19.69 -23.53
N CYS A 634 -13.66 19.64 -24.86
CA CYS A 634 -14.03 20.76 -25.74
C CYS A 634 -15.51 21.12 -25.57
N LYS A 635 -16.38 20.14 -25.51
CA LYS A 635 -17.80 20.35 -25.27
C LYS A 635 -18.08 20.93 -23.87
N PHE A 636 -17.36 20.49 -22.85
CA PHE A 636 -17.46 21.05 -21.50
C PHE A 636 -16.91 22.48 -21.44
N VAL A 637 -15.76 22.74 -22.07
CA VAL A 637 -15.16 24.08 -22.16
C VAL A 637 -16.08 25.02 -22.94
N ASP A 638 -16.60 24.60 -24.10
CA ASP A 638 -17.53 25.39 -24.90
C ASP A 638 -18.84 25.66 -24.14
N GLU A 639 -19.45 24.66 -23.56
CA GLU A 639 -20.73 24.82 -22.86
C GLU A 639 -20.60 25.56 -21.53
N THR A 640 -19.46 25.46 -20.83
CA THR A 640 -19.27 26.03 -19.50
C THR A 640 -18.53 27.37 -19.53
N ILE A 641 -17.42 27.45 -20.22
CA ILE A 641 -16.57 28.65 -20.26
C ILE A 641 -17.14 29.67 -21.24
N TYR A 642 -17.44 29.30 -22.48
CA TYR A 642 -18.09 30.20 -23.45
C TYR A 642 -19.51 30.58 -23.02
N GLY A 643 -20.21 29.66 -22.37
CA GLY A 643 -21.54 29.95 -21.83
C GLY A 643 -21.53 30.94 -20.65
N VAL A 644 -20.42 31.10 -19.90
CA VAL A 644 -20.29 32.03 -18.77
C VAL A 644 -19.74 33.38 -19.22
N PHE A 645 -18.77 33.40 -20.13
CA PHE A 645 -18.04 34.62 -20.51
C PHE A 645 -18.47 35.22 -21.83
N GLY A 646 -19.32 34.54 -22.65
CA GLY A 646 -19.68 34.96 -23.99
C GLY A 646 -18.54 34.81 -25.00
N ALA A 647 -18.87 34.67 -26.27
CA ALA A 647 -17.89 34.48 -27.34
C ALA A 647 -16.91 35.67 -27.52
N ASP A 648 -17.31 36.85 -27.05
CA ASP A 648 -16.54 38.11 -27.23
C ASP A 648 -15.50 38.37 -26.16
N GLY A 649 -15.47 37.62 -25.04
CA GLY A 649 -14.52 37.78 -23.94
C GLY A 649 -13.16 37.09 -24.15
N PHE A 650 -13.06 36.25 -25.18
CA PHE A 650 -11.85 35.40 -25.41
C PHE A 650 -11.10 35.77 -26.71
N SER A 651 -11.48 36.80 -27.43
CA SER A 651 -10.79 37.19 -28.67
C SER A 651 -9.34 37.60 -28.47
N ASP A 652 -8.99 38.07 -27.27
CA ASP A 652 -7.62 38.49 -26.94
C ASP A 652 -6.66 37.36 -26.51
N LEU A 653 -7.17 36.16 -26.21
CA LEU A 653 -6.36 34.99 -25.87
C LEU A 653 -5.99 34.12 -27.09
N ASN A 654 -6.63 34.34 -28.22
CA ASN A 654 -6.34 33.61 -29.47
C ASN A 654 -5.07 34.06 -30.20
N ASP A 655 -4.45 35.17 -29.80
CA ASP A 655 -3.19 35.66 -30.36
C ASP A 655 -1.94 35.09 -29.66
N SER A 656 -2.09 34.43 -28.52
CA SER A 656 -1.02 33.63 -27.95
C SER A 656 -1.18 32.18 -28.43
N LYS A 657 -0.40 31.83 -29.45
CA LYS A 657 -0.24 30.43 -29.87
C LYS A 657 0.26 29.58 -28.71
N VAL A 658 -0.67 29.02 -27.96
CA VAL A 658 -0.37 27.84 -27.15
C VAL A 658 -0.36 26.67 -28.12
N VAL A 659 0.82 26.41 -28.69
CA VAL A 659 1.09 25.17 -29.39
C VAL A 659 1.14 24.11 -28.30
N ILE A 660 0.05 23.33 -28.19
CA ILE A 660 0.06 22.08 -27.42
C ILE A 660 0.83 21.09 -28.32
N ASP A 661 2.16 21.08 -28.18
CA ASP A 661 2.98 20.01 -28.73
C ASP A 661 2.80 18.83 -27.76
N VAL A 662 1.84 17.95 -28.07
CA VAL A 662 1.76 16.64 -27.46
C VAL A 662 2.72 15.76 -28.24
N PRO A 663 3.83 15.31 -27.68
CA PRO A 663 4.62 14.30 -28.36
C PRO A 663 3.82 13.00 -28.36
N VAL A 664 3.18 12.71 -29.47
CA VAL A 664 2.69 11.38 -29.79
C VAL A 664 3.92 10.57 -30.16
N THR A 665 4.51 9.89 -29.21
CA THR A 665 5.42 8.78 -29.51
C THR A 665 4.61 7.49 -29.42
N PHE A 666 4.49 6.86 -30.60
CA PHE A 666 3.98 5.50 -30.77
C PHE A 666 4.92 4.52 -30.10
#